data_15d280dc2d46a813efa2635ea2f773f4
#
_entry.id   15d280dc2d46a813efa2635ea2f773f4
#
_cell.length_a   1.000
_cell.length_b   1.000
_cell.length_c   1.000
_cell.angle_alpha   90.00
_cell.angle_beta   90.00
_cell.angle_gamma   90.00
#
_symmetry.space_group_name_H-M   'P 1'
#
loop_
_entity.id
_entity.type
_entity.pdbx_description
1 polymer ?
#
loop_
_entity_poly.entity_id
_entity_poly.type
_entity_poly.pdbx_seq_one_letter_code
_entity_poly.pdbx_strand_id
1 'polypeptide(L)'
;MILLAGAMALSIGNTLAHAANFYAAPNGSDANPGTVERPFASLQRAQQAARQARGRQPVTVFLREGIYYLPESLCFTAADSGTQTAPVTYQAYMKEPAVISGGAKLANLKWESYRDGILKASVPAGLTTDQLFVNGQCQPMARYPNFDANVRHFNGCAADAISPQRTARWTDPRGGFIHAMHAAEWGGMHYVITGKGQDNTIKYEGGWQNNRPSDMHRQFRMVENIFEELDAPGEWFLDTKTSTLYFYPPAGVDLSTATIEAVRLRHLIEFRGTQQAPVRFVTIKGLTFRHAARTFMENKEPLVRSDWTTYRGGAVFYTGTDDCLLEDCFIDQVGGNAVFVNNYNRRLTVRGCHIANAGGNGVAFVGDRDAARVPRDWKDHSQKLATLDRTPGPKTDNYPAECLVDDCLIYRSGRVEKQTAPVQIELSQGITVRHCSIYDVPRAGINIGDGCWGGHVIEFCDIFDTVKETGDHGSFNSWGRDRFWGLNGLDLNDDKTWTAEKDLVRLDAVKTVILRNNRWRCDHGWDIDLDDGSSNYELRNNLCLNGGLKNREGFYRLIENNIMVNNGFHPHVWYKHSQDVVRSNIMWTDHYLPAGGMPSTPWGREMDRNLVHRPNAAEPKPAAGLAKQSQRDANSIIADAMFVDPAQGDFRVKDGSPALKLGFVNFPMDQFGVQKPELKAIARTPQIPRLMTPAGDGSIKPALQRRHFVWQAEVRDIAGLGDRSAYGLPGEYGVLCVNVPERSLAAKAGFQKDDVILACNGETVRTVDALLDLQNDSAGKPLRIDVHRKQGTLPLTVSDYAFAAVEYQPSPDFKAIPLALAGYLAPARILAGEPGAMNEPISVLTDGKLARNYGPVFANGVVNGAYKLDLGAAKSIAEVRTFSYNQNNNRGRQRFVLYGSSATSDPGWNAADRRLFTPIFDLDTRKTPPTEFVATSIRQSGEQPLGIHRWLIWAVTPATDNAGGENTAFQEIQIIVSPAK
;
A
#
# COMPACT_ATOMS: atom_id res chain seq x y z
N MET A 1 40.28 72.48 49.68
CA MET A 1 39.17 72.61 48.72
C MET A 1 38.74 71.17 48.34
N ILE A 2 37.73 70.73 49.03
CA ILE A 2 37.17 69.39 48.91
C ILE A 2 35.98 69.48 48.00
N LEU A 3 35.98 68.74 46.91
CA LEU A 3 34.82 68.55 46.02
C LEU A 3 34.17 67.20 46.34
N LEU A 4 32.95 67.26 46.92
CA LEU A 4 32.06 66.12 47.03
C LEU A 4 31.43 65.81 45.65
N ALA A 5 31.62 64.59 45.16
CA ALA A 5 30.84 64.03 44.02
C ALA A 5 29.72 63.13 44.60
N GLY A 6 28.50 63.57 44.48
CA GLY A 6 27.32 62.79 44.85
C GLY A 6 27.04 61.68 43.81
N ALA A 7 27.13 60.44 44.23
CA ALA A 7 26.69 59.29 43.39
C ALA A 7 25.16 59.12 43.51
N MET A 8 24.47 59.42 42.44
CA MET A 8 23.04 59.13 42.30
C MET A 8 22.86 57.65 41.84
N ALA A 9 22.57 56.76 42.81
CA ALA A 9 22.25 55.37 42.50
C ALA A 9 20.87 55.30 41.86
N LEU A 10 20.82 55.07 40.52
CA LEU A 10 19.60 54.63 39.84
C LEU A 10 19.34 53.16 40.27
N SER A 11 18.40 52.94 41.17
CA SER A 11 17.82 51.61 41.41
C SER A 11 16.95 51.26 40.24
N ILE A 12 17.46 50.50 39.29
CA ILE A 12 16.66 49.76 38.31
C ILE A 12 15.92 48.69 39.09
N GLY A 13 14.71 48.97 39.53
CA GLY A 13 13.80 47.99 40.08
C GLY A 13 13.44 46.99 38.96
N ASN A 14 14.05 45.80 39.00
CA ASN A 14 13.59 44.67 38.26
C ASN A 14 12.23 44.25 38.85
N THR A 15 11.15 44.94 38.45
CA THR A 15 9.82 44.41 38.66
C THR A 15 9.67 43.15 37.86
N LEU A 16 9.86 42.00 38.51
CA LEU A 16 9.41 40.73 37.95
C LEU A 16 7.94 40.91 37.59
N ALA A 17 7.66 41.00 36.28
CA ALA A 17 6.32 41.08 35.75
C ALA A 17 5.55 39.87 36.24
N HIS A 18 4.63 40.03 37.22
CA HIS A 18 3.80 38.91 37.67
C HIS A 18 2.90 38.47 36.51
N ALA A 19 2.91 37.14 36.19
CA ALA A 19 2.04 36.59 35.18
C ALA A 19 0.56 36.89 35.48
N ALA A 20 -0.21 37.25 34.46
CA ALA A 20 -1.66 37.41 34.60
C ALA A 20 -2.31 36.02 34.48
N ASN A 21 -2.98 35.57 35.52
CA ASN A 21 -3.65 34.28 35.58
C ASN A 21 -5.16 34.48 35.58
N PHE A 22 -5.83 33.74 34.71
CA PHE A 22 -7.30 33.64 34.63
C PHE A 22 -7.72 32.19 34.77
N TYR A 23 -8.92 31.98 35.30
CA TYR A 23 -9.45 30.64 35.51
C TYR A 23 -10.83 30.50 34.90
N ALA A 24 -11.07 29.36 34.23
CA ALA A 24 -12.36 28.94 33.72
C ALA A 24 -12.77 27.61 34.34
N ALA A 25 -14.06 27.42 34.60
CA ALA A 25 -14.64 26.18 35.09
C ALA A 25 -16.05 25.99 34.51
N PRO A 26 -16.49 24.76 34.17
CA PRO A 26 -17.85 24.54 33.65
C PRO A 26 -18.98 25.01 34.56
N ASN A 27 -18.72 25.06 35.86
CA ASN A 27 -19.65 25.56 36.88
C ASN A 27 -19.38 27.02 37.33
N GLY A 28 -18.54 27.74 36.57
CA GLY A 28 -18.22 29.15 36.82
C GLY A 28 -19.34 30.11 36.36
N SER A 29 -19.00 31.39 36.25
CA SER A 29 -19.89 32.43 35.71
C SER A 29 -19.09 33.48 34.95
N ASP A 30 -19.54 33.90 33.76
CA ASP A 30 -18.88 34.91 32.94
C ASP A 30 -18.96 36.30 33.55
N ALA A 31 -19.81 36.52 34.58
CA ALA A 31 -19.86 37.71 35.39
C ALA A 31 -18.74 37.73 36.46
N ASN A 32 -18.04 36.64 36.70
CA ASN A 32 -16.96 36.56 37.67
C ASN A 32 -15.67 37.27 37.18
N PRO A 33 -14.74 37.59 38.09
CA PRO A 33 -13.47 38.23 37.74
C PRO A 33 -12.45 37.27 37.07
N GLY A 34 -12.68 35.95 37.08
CA GLY A 34 -11.76 34.95 36.53
C GLY A 34 -10.65 34.53 37.51
N THR A 35 -10.85 34.66 38.84
CA THR A 35 -9.91 34.14 39.82
C THR A 35 -10.15 32.64 40.08
N VAL A 36 -9.26 31.99 40.83
CA VAL A 36 -9.40 30.57 41.14
C VAL A 36 -10.67 30.26 41.95
N GLU A 37 -11.07 31.18 42.84
CA GLU A 37 -12.29 31.04 43.66
C GLU A 37 -13.57 31.41 42.91
N ARG A 38 -13.41 32.29 41.88
CA ARG A 38 -14.52 32.79 41.09
C ARG A 38 -14.17 32.77 39.58
N PRO A 39 -14.14 31.55 38.99
CA PRO A 39 -13.74 31.36 37.60
C PRO A 39 -14.81 31.81 36.59
N PHE A 40 -14.41 32.08 35.36
CA PHE A 40 -15.31 32.23 34.22
C PHE A 40 -16.05 30.91 33.92
N ALA A 41 -17.19 31.00 33.29
CA ALA A 41 -17.90 29.83 32.77
C ALA A 41 -17.41 29.41 31.38
N SER A 42 -17.15 30.38 30.51
CA SER A 42 -16.85 30.12 29.11
C SER A 42 -15.37 30.39 28.74
N LEU A 43 -14.85 29.65 27.78
CA LEU A 43 -13.53 29.85 27.22
C LEU A 43 -13.46 31.16 26.42
N GLN A 44 -14.56 31.57 25.80
CA GLN A 44 -14.66 32.85 25.09
C GLN A 44 -14.45 34.04 26.03
N ARG A 45 -15.03 33.99 27.23
CA ARG A 45 -14.86 35.05 28.23
C ARG A 45 -13.41 35.06 28.77
N ALA A 46 -12.82 33.86 29.01
CA ALA A 46 -11.43 33.76 29.42
C ALA A 46 -10.48 34.29 28.32
N GLN A 47 -10.75 33.99 27.04
CA GLN A 47 -10.00 34.56 25.89
C GLN A 47 -10.07 36.08 25.84
N GLN A 48 -11.23 36.69 26.07
CA GLN A 48 -11.38 38.14 26.12
C GLN A 48 -10.50 38.77 27.22
N ALA A 49 -10.46 38.16 28.42
CA ALA A 49 -9.61 38.62 29.50
C ALA A 49 -8.11 38.47 29.18
N ALA A 50 -7.71 37.36 28.57
CA ALA A 50 -6.35 37.17 28.09
C ALA A 50 -5.92 38.18 27.04
N ARG A 51 -6.79 38.52 26.06
CA ARG A 51 -6.58 39.57 25.06
C ARG A 51 -6.30 40.93 25.67
N GLN A 52 -6.96 41.28 26.77
CA GLN A 52 -6.78 42.56 27.46
C GLN A 52 -5.44 42.64 28.20
N ALA A 53 -4.95 41.51 28.73
CA ALA A 53 -3.73 41.45 29.54
C ALA A 53 -2.45 41.18 28.74
N ARG A 54 -2.55 40.68 27.50
CA ARG A 54 -1.42 40.24 26.66
C ARG A 54 -0.42 41.35 26.30
N GLY A 55 0.81 40.94 25.96
CA GLY A 55 1.88 41.81 25.45
C GLY A 55 2.64 42.62 26.50
N ARG A 56 2.16 42.67 27.74
CA ARG A 56 2.85 43.32 28.87
C ARG A 56 3.56 42.31 29.76
N GLN A 57 2.99 41.19 29.94
CA GLN A 57 3.45 40.07 30.83
C GLN A 57 2.94 38.74 30.26
N PRO A 58 3.53 37.56 30.66
CA PRO A 58 2.96 36.29 30.37
C PRO A 58 1.52 36.18 30.87
N VAL A 59 0.64 35.56 30.06
CA VAL A 59 -0.76 35.35 30.43
C VAL A 59 -1.03 33.85 30.46
N THR A 60 -1.66 33.36 31.52
CA THR A 60 -2.09 31.97 31.62
C THR A 60 -3.59 31.89 31.90
N VAL A 61 -4.30 31.17 31.07
CA VAL A 61 -5.68 30.77 31.27
C VAL A 61 -5.68 29.32 31.78
N PHE A 62 -6.06 29.12 33.03
CA PHE A 62 -6.20 27.81 33.63
C PHE A 62 -7.63 27.27 33.45
N LEU A 63 -7.74 26.06 32.95
CA LEU A 63 -8.99 25.33 32.85
C LEU A 63 -9.09 24.35 34.02
N ARG A 64 -10.15 24.48 34.81
CA ARG A 64 -10.47 23.58 35.94
C ARG A 64 -11.11 22.30 35.39
N GLU A 65 -11.17 21.29 36.23
CA GLU A 65 -11.79 20.00 35.97
C GLU A 65 -13.20 20.11 35.37
N GLY A 66 -13.49 19.27 34.35
CA GLY A 66 -14.81 19.10 33.78
C GLY A 66 -14.84 19.13 32.25
N ILE A 67 -16.04 19.01 31.67
CA ILE A 67 -16.28 19.00 30.25
C ILE A 67 -16.80 20.36 29.79
N TYR A 68 -16.05 21.00 28.89
CA TYR A 68 -16.42 22.25 28.25
C TYR A 68 -17.07 21.93 26.90
N TYR A 69 -18.40 21.84 26.88
CA TYR A 69 -19.18 21.71 25.65
C TYR A 69 -19.16 23.01 24.90
N LEU A 70 -18.43 23.06 23.80
CA LEU A 70 -18.30 24.28 23.01
C LEU A 70 -19.57 24.56 22.21
N PRO A 71 -20.16 25.78 22.29
CA PRO A 71 -21.27 26.17 21.42
C PRO A 71 -20.80 26.35 19.97
N GLU A 72 -19.57 26.78 19.77
CA GLU A 72 -18.86 27.02 18.52
C GLU A 72 -17.35 26.82 18.72
N SER A 73 -16.60 26.69 17.62
CA SER A 73 -15.12 26.56 17.69
C SER A 73 -14.50 27.76 18.38
N LEU A 74 -13.53 27.50 19.27
CA LEU A 74 -12.75 28.58 19.90
C LEU A 74 -11.71 29.09 18.92
N CYS A 75 -11.87 30.33 18.43
CA CYS A 75 -11.03 30.89 17.36
C CYS A 75 -9.96 31.84 17.93
N PHE A 76 -8.68 31.53 17.67
CA PHE A 76 -7.54 32.40 17.95
C PHE A 76 -7.15 33.18 16.67
N THR A 77 -6.95 34.47 16.81
CA THR A 77 -6.53 35.39 15.74
C THR A 77 -5.24 36.11 16.12
N ALA A 78 -4.68 36.93 15.24
CA ALA A 78 -3.53 37.77 15.57
C ALA A 78 -3.75 38.59 16.84
N ALA A 79 -5.03 38.93 17.18
CA ALA A 79 -5.40 39.58 18.41
C ALA A 79 -5.16 38.79 19.69
N ASP A 80 -4.90 37.47 19.61
CA ASP A 80 -4.61 36.60 20.74
C ASP A 80 -3.10 36.37 20.94
N SER A 81 -2.27 36.93 20.06
CA SER A 81 -0.83 36.66 20.06
C SER A 81 -0.14 37.14 21.31
N GLY A 82 0.74 36.34 21.84
CA GLY A 82 1.78 36.73 22.78
C GLY A 82 3.03 37.25 22.08
N THR A 83 4.11 37.30 22.85
CA THR A 83 5.47 37.55 22.38
C THR A 83 6.40 36.51 23.00
N GLN A 84 7.62 36.40 22.50
CA GLN A 84 8.60 35.44 23.05
C GLN A 84 8.81 35.63 24.57
N THR A 85 8.76 36.86 25.08
CA THR A 85 8.95 37.20 26.51
C THR A 85 7.63 37.25 27.29
N ALA A 86 6.49 37.36 26.59
CA ALA A 86 5.17 37.38 27.18
C ALA A 86 4.20 36.49 26.41
N PRO A 87 4.37 35.15 26.45
CA PRO A 87 3.50 34.21 25.75
C PRO A 87 2.10 34.15 26.38
N VAL A 88 1.14 33.60 25.62
CA VAL A 88 -0.22 33.31 26.09
C VAL A 88 -0.41 31.80 26.15
N THR A 89 -0.78 31.30 27.33
CA THR A 89 -0.93 29.86 27.57
C THR A 89 -2.35 29.54 28.04
N TYR A 90 -2.96 28.52 27.43
CA TYR A 90 -4.19 27.89 27.89
C TYR A 90 -3.85 26.48 28.38
N GLN A 91 -4.07 26.19 29.68
CA GLN A 91 -3.66 24.91 30.20
C GLN A 91 -4.57 24.40 31.33
N ALA A 92 -4.54 23.08 31.53
CA ALA A 92 -5.20 22.45 32.66
C ALA A 92 -4.59 22.95 33.99
N TYR A 93 -5.43 23.24 34.97
CA TYR A 93 -4.98 23.64 36.31
C TYR A 93 -4.49 22.42 37.07
N MET A 94 -3.24 22.46 37.54
CA MET A 94 -2.65 21.40 38.37
C MET A 94 -2.86 19.95 37.82
N LYS A 95 -2.89 19.76 36.51
CA LYS A 95 -3.20 18.49 35.84
C LYS A 95 -4.65 18.00 36.06
N GLU A 96 -5.57 18.86 36.47
CA GLU A 96 -6.99 18.52 36.52
C GLU A 96 -7.50 18.10 35.13
N PRO A 97 -8.40 17.09 35.04
CA PRO A 97 -8.91 16.64 33.71
C PRO A 97 -9.87 17.68 33.12
N ALA A 98 -9.35 18.54 32.27
CA ALA A 98 -10.13 19.52 31.52
C ALA A 98 -10.36 19.02 30.08
N VAL A 99 -11.63 18.77 29.73
CA VAL A 99 -12.04 18.20 28.44
C VAL A 99 -12.76 19.25 27.59
N ILE A 100 -12.26 19.50 26.39
CA ILE A 100 -12.92 20.34 25.38
C ILE A 100 -13.67 19.43 24.42
N SER A 101 -15.01 19.57 24.38
CA SER A 101 -15.89 18.71 23.59
C SER A 101 -16.68 19.49 22.54
N GLY A 102 -16.69 19.02 21.29
CA GLY A 102 -17.56 19.50 20.22
C GLY A 102 -18.92 18.80 20.19
N GLY A 103 -19.18 17.95 21.16
CA GLY A 103 -20.46 17.28 21.34
C GLY A 103 -21.51 18.14 22.05
N ALA A 104 -22.70 17.60 22.17
CA ALA A 104 -23.76 18.10 23.01
C ALA A 104 -24.36 16.94 23.83
N LYS A 105 -24.53 17.16 25.14
CA LYS A 105 -25.21 16.19 25.99
C LYS A 105 -26.70 16.17 25.67
N LEU A 106 -27.23 15.00 25.34
CA LEU A 106 -28.65 14.77 25.17
C LEU A 106 -29.27 14.47 26.52
N ALA A 107 -29.85 15.51 27.15
CA ALA A 107 -30.43 15.40 28.47
C ALA A 107 -31.91 14.99 28.41
N ASN A 108 -32.41 14.37 29.50
CA ASN A 108 -33.81 14.05 29.71
C ASN A 108 -34.46 13.16 28.63
N LEU A 109 -33.68 12.28 28.00
CA LEU A 109 -34.22 11.31 27.06
C LEU A 109 -35.18 10.36 27.75
N LYS A 110 -36.42 10.24 27.21
CA LYS A 110 -37.39 9.27 27.67
C LYS A 110 -37.35 8.07 26.74
N TRP A 111 -36.77 6.99 27.22
CA TRP A 111 -36.62 5.76 26.46
C TRP A 111 -37.89 4.90 26.54
N GLU A 112 -38.35 4.47 25.40
CA GLU A 112 -39.48 3.57 25.18
C GLU A 112 -39.01 2.33 24.45
N SER A 113 -39.60 1.17 24.77
CA SER A 113 -39.33 -0.06 24.02
C SER A 113 -39.85 0.09 22.59
N TYR A 114 -39.07 -0.36 21.61
CA TYR A 114 -39.49 -0.38 20.22
C TYR A 114 -39.69 -1.81 19.71
N ARG A 115 -38.60 -2.58 19.57
CA ARG A 115 -38.66 -4.00 19.18
C ARG A 115 -37.32 -4.67 19.56
N ASP A 116 -37.32 -5.97 19.82
CA ASP A 116 -36.14 -6.85 19.91
C ASP A 116 -34.97 -6.27 20.73
N GLY A 117 -35.27 -5.60 21.84
CA GLY A 117 -34.24 -4.96 22.71
C GLY A 117 -33.84 -3.55 22.26
N ILE A 118 -34.30 -3.09 21.10
CA ILE A 118 -34.12 -1.73 20.62
C ILE A 118 -35.05 -0.78 21.38
N LEU A 119 -34.49 0.33 21.85
CA LEU A 119 -35.22 1.43 22.48
C LEU A 119 -35.26 2.64 21.54
N LYS A 120 -36.26 3.52 21.77
CA LYS A 120 -36.38 4.80 21.06
C LYS A 120 -36.57 5.95 22.04
N ALA A 121 -36.12 7.13 21.67
CA ALA A 121 -36.36 8.37 22.41
C ALA A 121 -36.45 9.56 21.48
N SER A 122 -37.30 10.54 21.83
CA SER A 122 -37.33 11.82 21.10
C SER A 122 -36.09 12.65 21.43
N VAL A 123 -35.50 13.25 20.42
CA VAL A 123 -34.34 14.17 20.51
C VAL A 123 -34.76 15.58 20.07
N PRO A 124 -33.93 16.61 20.36
CA PRO A 124 -34.23 17.97 19.91
C PRO A 124 -34.40 18.05 18.39
N ALA A 125 -35.43 18.78 17.98
CA ALA A 125 -35.75 18.98 16.55
C ALA A 125 -34.54 19.63 15.81
N GLY A 126 -34.22 19.12 14.63
CA GLY A 126 -33.10 19.60 13.83
C GLY A 126 -31.75 19.04 14.26
N LEU A 127 -31.67 18.14 15.24
CA LEU A 127 -30.45 17.44 15.55
C LEU A 127 -29.98 16.63 14.33
N THR A 128 -28.73 16.86 13.92
CA THR A 128 -28.01 16.06 12.94
C THR A 128 -26.68 15.63 13.54
N THR A 129 -26.39 14.36 13.47
CA THR A 129 -25.10 13.80 13.93
C THR A 129 -24.83 12.48 13.22
N ASP A 130 -23.58 12.17 13.06
CA ASP A 130 -23.12 10.86 12.56
C ASP A 130 -22.24 10.12 13.58
N GLN A 131 -22.23 10.61 14.83
CA GLN A 131 -21.52 9.99 15.95
C GLN A 131 -22.32 10.12 17.25
N LEU A 132 -22.55 9.00 17.89
CA LEU A 132 -23.17 8.90 19.22
C LEU A 132 -22.20 8.30 20.21
N PHE A 133 -22.10 8.93 21.38
CA PHE A 133 -21.33 8.44 22.50
C PHE A 133 -22.22 8.11 23.68
N VAL A 134 -22.00 6.96 24.30
CA VAL A 134 -22.68 6.52 25.52
C VAL A 134 -21.62 6.26 26.58
N ASN A 135 -21.69 6.98 27.70
CA ASN A 135 -20.65 6.94 28.74
C ASN A 135 -19.23 7.13 28.19
N GLY A 136 -19.06 8.02 27.23
CA GLY A 136 -17.77 8.32 26.59
C GLY A 136 -17.28 7.26 25.59
N GLN A 137 -18.08 6.24 25.28
CA GLN A 137 -17.77 5.21 24.30
C GLN A 137 -18.53 5.49 22.99
N CYS A 138 -17.80 5.55 21.85
CA CYS A 138 -18.39 5.69 20.52
C CYS A 138 -19.24 4.45 20.19
N GLN A 139 -20.48 4.68 19.75
CA GLN A 139 -21.40 3.64 19.33
C GLN A 139 -21.44 3.56 17.80
N PRO A 140 -21.41 2.37 17.18
CA PRO A 140 -21.54 2.23 15.73
C PRO A 140 -22.92 2.65 15.26
N MET A 141 -23.02 3.30 14.12
CA MET A 141 -24.31 3.44 13.42
C MET A 141 -24.83 2.06 13.02
N ALA A 142 -26.15 1.92 12.88
CA ALA A 142 -26.77 0.72 12.30
C ALA A 142 -26.08 0.36 10.98
N ARG A 143 -25.46 -0.83 10.90
CA ARG A 143 -24.53 -1.18 9.82
C ARG A 143 -24.65 -2.64 9.37
N TYR A 144 -24.20 -2.86 8.11
CA TYR A 144 -23.99 -4.21 7.61
C TYR A 144 -22.63 -4.34 6.89
N PRO A 145 -21.84 -5.38 7.21
CA PRO A 145 -22.00 -6.32 8.34
C PRO A 145 -21.84 -5.63 9.69
N ASN A 146 -22.31 -6.30 10.75
CA ASN A 146 -22.12 -5.83 12.10
C ASN A 146 -20.64 -5.70 12.45
N PHE A 147 -20.33 -4.86 13.45
CA PHE A 147 -18.96 -4.62 13.87
C PHE A 147 -18.32 -5.90 14.44
N ASP A 148 -17.14 -6.25 13.90
CA ASP A 148 -16.28 -7.31 14.41
C ASP A 148 -14.82 -6.83 14.41
N ALA A 149 -14.26 -6.65 15.61
CA ALA A 149 -12.88 -6.17 15.80
C ALA A 149 -11.81 -7.09 15.16
N ASN A 150 -12.15 -8.36 14.88
CA ASN A 150 -11.23 -9.34 14.29
C ASN A 150 -11.20 -9.25 12.74
N VAL A 151 -12.16 -8.58 12.13
CA VAL A 151 -12.17 -8.40 10.67
C VAL A 151 -11.28 -7.22 10.28
N ARG A 152 -10.33 -7.48 9.38
CA ARG A 152 -9.29 -6.54 8.97
C ARG A 152 -9.87 -5.25 8.37
N HIS A 153 -10.74 -5.35 7.36
CA HIS A 153 -11.27 -4.18 6.65
C HIS A 153 -12.54 -3.66 7.33
N PHE A 154 -12.55 -2.37 7.70
CA PHE A 154 -13.66 -1.64 8.31
C PHE A 154 -14.24 -2.30 9.58
N ASN A 155 -13.54 -3.24 10.21
CA ASN A 155 -14.08 -4.07 11.28
C ASN A 155 -15.43 -4.73 10.91
N GLY A 156 -15.51 -5.24 9.69
CA GLY A 156 -16.67 -5.89 9.09
C GLY A 156 -16.90 -5.41 7.66
N CYS A 157 -16.79 -6.33 6.68
CA CYS A 157 -17.04 -6.07 5.27
C CYS A 157 -17.68 -7.29 4.61
N ALA A 158 -18.49 -7.06 3.56
CA ALA A 158 -19.17 -8.13 2.84
C ALA A 158 -19.34 -7.78 1.35
N ALA A 159 -19.17 -8.79 0.50
CA ALA A 159 -19.34 -8.65 -0.94
C ALA A 159 -20.77 -8.25 -1.34
N ASP A 160 -21.76 -8.69 -0.57
CA ASP A 160 -23.18 -8.43 -0.79
C ASP A 160 -23.72 -7.16 -0.13
N ALA A 161 -22.85 -6.33 0.50
CA ALA A 161 -23.28 -5.15 1.27
C ALA A 161 -24.23 -4.21 0.52
N ILE A 162 -24.13 -4.15 -0.82
CA ILE A 162 -25.01 -3.35 -1.69
C ILE A 162 -25.68 -4.21 -2.78
N SER A 163 -25.82 -5.52 -2.56
CA SER A 163 -26.49 -6.40 -3.53
C SER A 163 -28.00 -6.08 -3.60
N PRO A 164 -28.65 -6.27 -4.76
CA PRO A 164 -30.11 -6.09 -4.87
C PRO A 164 -30.91 -6.91 -3.86
N GLN A 165 -30.42 -8.10 -3.48
CA GLN A 165 -31.04 -8.96 -2.48
C GLN A 165 -31.00 -8.33 -1.08
N ARG A 166 -29.87 -7.73 -0.69
CA ARG A 166 -29.72 -7.01 0.58
C ARG A 166 -30.56 -5.74 0.58
N THR A 167 -30.43 -4.93 -0.43
CA THR A 167 -31.08 -3.62 -0.54
C THR A 167 -32.60 -3.72 -0.72
N ALA A 168 -33.14 -4.87 -1.17
CA ALA A 168 -34.58 -5.14 -1.19
C ALA A 168 -35.22 -5.01 0.21
N ARG A 169 -34.46 -5.26 1.29
CA ARG A 169 -34.90 -5.16 2.69
C ARG A 169 -35.05 -3.71 3.16
N TRP A 170 -34.40 -2.74 2.50
CA TRP A 170 -34.34 -1.35 2.93
C TRP A 170 -35.53 -0.56 2.35
N THR A 171 -36.26 0.12 3.19
CA THR A 171 -37.44 0.91 2.78
C THR A 171 -36.97 2.25 2.15
N ASP A 172 -36.14 2.99 2.88
CA ASP A 172 -35.57 4.27 2.41
C ASP A 172 -34.13 4.42 2.85
N PRO A 173 -33.16 3.94 2.06
CA PRO A 173 -31.75 3.98 2.43
C PRO A 173 -31.08 5.34 2.21
N ARG A 174 -31.81 6.39 1.80
CA ARG A 174 -31.23 7.72 1.56
C ARG A 174 -30.56 8.29 2.80
N GLY A 175 -29.35 8.81 2.64
CA GLY A 175 -28.54 9.29 3.76
C GLY A 175 -27.72 8.20 4.45
N GLY A 176 -27.88 6.93 4.05
CA GLY A 176 -26.93 5.88 4.40
C GLY A 176 -25.58 6.08 3.70
N PHE A 177 -24.55 5.48 4.23
CA PHE A 177 -23.19 5.55 3.67
C PHE A 177 -22.72 4.19 3.17
N ILE A 178 -21.93 4.20 2.10
CA ILE A 178 -21.16 3.05 1.64
C ILE A 178 -19.69 3.38 1.88
N HIS A 179 -18.99 2.51 2.58
CA HIS A 179 -17.55 2.55 2.74
C HIS A 179 -16.97 1.36 1.99
N ALA A 180 -16.04 1.62 1.09
CA ALA A 180 -15.40 0.59 0.29
C ALA A 180 -13.88 0.84 0.21
N MET A 181 -13.09 -0.22 0.11
CA MET A 181 -11.71 -0.07 -0.33
C MET A 181 -11.66 0.28 -1.82
N HIS A 182 -10.64 0.99 -2.24
CA HIS A 182 -10.22 1.11 -3.63
C HIS A 182 -9.96 -0.30 -4.21
N ALA A 183 -10.25 -0.53 -5.49
CA ALA A 183 -10.10 -1.85 -6.10
C ALA A 183 -8.68 -2.44 -5.94
N ALA A 184 -7.65 -1.60 -5.91
CA ALA A 184 -6.26 -1.98 -5.63
C ALA A 184 -5.85 -1.85 -4.15
N GLU A 185 -6.80 -1.65 -3.24
CA GLU A 185 -6.58 -1.49 -1.78
C GLU A 185 -5.64 -0.32 -1.40
N TRP A 186 -5.51 0.71 -2.25
CA TRP A 186 -4.61 1.84 -1.94
C TRP A 186 -5.18 2.81 -0.90
N GLY A 187 -6.49 2.75 -0.63
CA GLY A 187 -7.16 3.56 0.38
C GLY A 187 -8.66 3.26 0.40
N GLY A 188 -9.40 4.01 1.20
CA GLY A 188 -10.86 3.92 1.28
C GLY A 188 -11.53 4.95 0.38
N MET A 189 -12.74 4.60 -0.07
CA MET A 189 -13.66 5.46 -0.77
C MET A 189 -15.00 5.46 -0.05
N HIS A 190 -15.65 6.61 0.02
CA HIS A 190 -16.89 6.79 0.75
C HIS A 190 -17.96 7.40 -0.14
N TYR A 191 -19.19 6.95 0.03
CA TYR A 191 -20.32 7.38 -0.77
C TYR A 191 -21.54 7.59 0.12
N VAL A 192 -22.38 8.55 -0.25
CA VAL A 192 -23.71 8.73 0.34
C VAL A 192 -24.74 8.10 -0.58
N ILE A 193 -25.67 7.35 -0.03
CA ILE A 193 -26.78 6.76 -0.76
C ILE A 193 -27.81 7.85 -1.03
N THR A 194 -28.13 8.07 -2.32
CA THR A 194 -29.08 9.09 -2.78
C THR A 194 -30.44 8.51 -3.15
N GLY A 195 -30.53 7.17 -3.25
CA GLY A 195 -31.78 6.50 -3.55
C GLY A 195 -31.63 5.02 -3.88
N LYS A 196 -32.77 4.42 -4.22
CA LYS A 196 -32.90 3.03 -4.64
C LYS A 196 -33.75 2.95 -5.92
N GLY A 197 -33.32 2.16 -6.90
CA GLY A 197 -34.08 1.86 -8.12
C GLY A 197 -35.19 0.83 -7.88
N GLN A 198 -36.07 0.64 -8.87
CA GLN A 198 -37.14 -0.36 -8.82
C GLN A 198 -36.61 -1.81 -8.78
N ASP A 199 -35.45 -2.03 -9.36
CA ASP A 199 -34.67 -3.29 -9.34
C ASP A 199 -33.84 -3.48 -8.06
N ASN A 200 -34.05 -2.63 -7.06
CA ASN A 200 -33.30 -2.57 -5.82
C ASN A 200 -31.81 -2.19 -5.98
N THR A 201 -31.37 -1.70 -7.14
CA THR A 201 -30.03 -1.13 -7.26
C THR A 201 -29.92 0.18 -6.50
N ILE A 202 -28.78 0.41 -5.85
CA ILE A 202 -28.54 1.63 -5.06
C ILE A 202 -27.99 2.73 -5.96
N LYS A 203 -28.54 3.94 -5.80
CA LYS A 203 -27.98 5.19 -6.34
C LYS A 203 -27.14 5.86 -5.25
N TYR A 204 -25.94 6.29 -5.59
CA TYR A 204 -25.03 6.90 -4.65
C TYR A 204 -24.12 7.95 -5.31
N GLU A 205 -23.55 8.83 -4.49
CA GLU A 205 -22.58 9.85 -4.88
C GLU A 205 -21.38 9.79 -3.95
N GLY A 206 -20.15 9.98 -4.48
CA GLY A 206 -18.95 9.96 -3.66
C GLY A 206 -17.74 9.41 -4.41
N GLY A 207 -16.82 8.80 -3.64
CA GLY A 207 -15.57 8.26 -4.17
C GLY A 207 -14.49 9.33 -4.39
N TRP A 208 -14.67 10.53 -3.83
CA TRP A 208 -13.77 11.68 -4.04
C TRP A 208 -12.44 11.58 -3.30
N GLN A 209 -12.32 10.63 -2.37
CA GLN A 209 -11.13 10.45 -1.51
C GLN A 209 -9.91 10.03 -2.29
N ASN A 210 -10.10 9.53 -3.50
CA ASN A 210 -9.04 9.24 -4.44
C ASN A 210 -9.42 9.83 -5.81
N ASN A 211 -8.58 10.69 -6.40
CA ASN A 211 -8.83 11.28 -7.72
C ASN A 211 -8.31 10.42 -8.88
N ARG A 212 -7.78 9.23 -8.58
CA ARG A 212 -7.50 8.18 -9.54
C ARG A 212 -8.77 7.34 -9.74
N PRO A 213 -9.34 7.22 -10.95
CA PRO A 213 -10.53 6.42 -11.17
C PRO A 213 -10.32 4.98 -10.74
N SER A 214 -11.26 4.48 -9.95
CA SER A 214 -11.29 3.09 -9.53
C SER A 214 -12.71 2.68 -9.18
N ASP A 215 -13.01 1.41 -9.38
CA ASP A 215 -14.20 0.79 -8.84
C ASP A 215 -14.06 0.56 -7.33
N MET A 216 -15.19 0.43 -6.65
CA MET A 216 -15.24 -0.10 -5.29
C MET A 216 -14.68 -1.52 -5.27
N HIS A 217 -13.91 -1.85 -4.26
CA HIS A 217 -13.48 -3.23 -4.06
C HIS A 217 -14.69 -4.17 -3.93
N ARG A 218 -14.68 -5.29 -4.65
CA ARG A 218 -15.85 -6.17 -4.73
C ARG A 218 -16.21 -6.87 -3.41
N GLN A 219 -15.23 -7.09 -2.52
CA GLN A 219 -15.41 -7.78 -1.24
C GLN A 219 -15.33 -6.84 -0.03
N PHE A 220 -14.39 -5.87 -0.05
CA PHE A 220 -14.09 -5.03 1.10
C PHE A 220 -14.92 -3.77 1.07
N ARG A 221 -16.21 -3.90 1.44
CA ARG A 221 -17.19 -2.82 1.53
C ARG A 221 -18.22 -3.11 2.62
N MET A 222 -18.74 -2.05 3.19
CA MET A 222 -19.82 -2.09 4.18
C MET A 222 -20.79 -0.93 3.97
N VAL A 223 -21.94 -0.99 4.62
CA VAL A 223 -22.88 0.13 4.68
C VAL A 223 -23.18 0.49 6.12
N GLU A 224 -23.50 1.75 6.39
CA GLU A 224 -23.95 2.21 7.69
C GLU A 224 -25.02 3.29 7.57
N ASN A 225 -25.66 3.64 8.69
CA ASN A 225 -26.81 4.54 8.76
C ASN A 225 -28.01 4.02 7.96
N ILE A 226 -28.29 2.75 8.09
CA ILE A 226 -29.45 2.06 7.48
C ILE A 226 -30.34 1.53 8.59
N PHE A 227 -31.58 1.99 8.64
CA PHE A 227 -32.51 1.65 9.75
C PHE A 227 -32.78 0.15 9.88
N GLU A 228 -32.93 -0.55 8.76
CA GLU A 228 -33.20 -1.98 8.73
C GLU A 228 -32.00 -2.86 9.11
N GLU A 229 -30.82 -2.29 9.19
CA GLU A 229 -29.61 -2.94 9.68
C GLU A 229 -29.32 -2.61 11.16
N LEU A 230 -30.29 -2.06 11.89
CA LEU A 230 -30.22 -1.88 13.34
C LEU A 230 -30.60 -3.21 14.02
N ASP A 231 -29.63 -4.10 14.24
CA ASP A 231 -29.88 -5.46 14.72
C ASP A 231 -28.83 -6.01 15.70
N ALA A 232 -27.82 -5.21 16.07
CA ALA A 232 -26.78 -5.60 17.00
C ALA A 232 -26.62 -4.64 18.20
N PRO A 233 -26.27 -5.15 19.39
CA PRO A 233 -26.02 -4.32 20.56
C PRO A 233 -24.92 -3.25 20.30
N GLY A 234 -25.18 -2.02 20.71
CA GLY A 234 -24.34 -0.85 20.48
C GLY A 234 -24.80 -0.03 19.27
N GLU A 235 -25.54 -0.59 18.35
CA GLU A 235 -25.96 0.12 17.14
C GLU A 235 -27.06 1.15 17.41
N TRP A 236 -27.02 2.24 16.62
CA TRP A 236 -28.01 3.31 16.70
C TRP A 236 -28.37 3.85 15.31
N PHE A 237 -29.56 4.46 15.24
CA PHE A 237 -30.05 5.16 14.06
C PHE A 237 -30.82 6.42 14.48
N LEU A 238 -30.59 7.54 13.81
CA LEU A 238 -31.33 8.79 14.02
C LEU A 238 -32.25 9.07 12.83
N ASP A 239 -33.54 8.94 13.05
CA ASP A 239 -34.53 9.44 12.12
C ASP A 239 -34.69 10.95 12.26
N THR A 240 -34.05 11.69 11.38
CA THR A 240 -34.07 13.15 11.38
C THR A 240 -35.43 13.73 10.99
N LYS A 241 -36.30 12.96 10.30
CA LYS A 241 -37.67 13.39 9.90
C LYS A 241 -38.60 13.45 11.08
N THR A 242 -38.47 12.47 11.99
CA THR A 242 -39.33 12.36 13.20
C THR A 242 -38.62 12.83 14.47
N SER A 243 -37.33 13.21 14.38
CA SER A 243 -36.49 13.55 15.51
C SER A 243 -36.47 12.42 16.56
N THR A 244 -36.31 11.17 16.10
CA THR A 244 -36.33 9.98 16.93
C THR A 244 -34.97 9.27 16.86
N LEU A 245 -34.36 9.07 18.02
CA LEU A 245 -33.15 8.27 18.18
C LEU A 245 -33.55 6.83 18.54
N TYR A 246 -33.12 5.87 17.73
CA TYR A 246 -33.22 4.44 18.00
C TYR A 246 -31.87 3.93 18.43
N PHE A 247 -31.85 3.13 19.49
CA PHE A 247 -30.60 2.60 20.04
C PHE A 247 -30.80 1.19 20.59
N TYR A 248 -29.89 0.28 20.22
CA TYR A 248 -29.83 -1.06 20.82
C TYR A 248 -28.72 -1.06 21.90
N PRO A 249 -29.07 -0.83 23.18
CA PRO A 249 -28.06 -0.67 24.21
C PRO A 249 -27.24 -1.94 24.41
N PRO A 250 -25.90 -1.83 24.60
CA PRO A 250 -25.08 -2.96 25.01
C PRO A 250 -25.49 -3.49 26.39
N ALA A 251 -25.22 -4.76 26.64
CA ALA A 251 -25.48 -5.37 27.93
C ALA A 251 -24.81 -4.59 29.07
N GLY A 252 -25.54 -4.33 30.17
CA GLY A 252 -25.04 -3.62 31.35
C GLY A 252 -25.09 -2.09 31.27
N VAL A 253 -25.55 -1.51 30.19
CA VAL A 253 -25.75 -0.04 30.08
C VAL A 253 -27.11 0.34 30.64
N ASP A 254 -27.12 1.09 31.74
CA ASP A 254 -28.32 1.70 32.30
C ASP A 254 -28.54 3.10 31.69
N LEU A 255 -29.47 3.20 30.75
CA LEU A 255 -29.81 4.45 30.07
C LEU A 255 -30.48 5.51 30.95
N SER A 256 -30.95 5.16 32.15
CA SER A 256 -31.51 6.14 33.08
C SER A 256 -30.43 7.03 33.71
N THR A 257 -29.18 6.53 33.77
CA THR A 257 -28.02 7.20 34.36
C THR A 257 -26.93 7.52 33.34
N ALA A 258 -26.99 6.92 32.15
CA ALA A 258 -25.96 7.06 31.12
C ALA A 258 -25.84 8.50 30.60
N THR A 259 -24.63 8.95 30.39
CA THR A 259 -24.37 10.18 29.64
C THR A 259 -24.38 9.87 28.14
N ILE A 260 -25.30 10.52 27.41
CA ILE A 260 -25.45 10.36 25.97
C ILE A 260 -25.08 11.67 25.31
N GLU A 261 -24.18 11.61 24.32
CA GLU A 261 -23.63 12.78 23.64
C GLU A 261 -23.68 12.58 22.12
N ALA A 262 -24.14 13.62 21.43
CA ALA A 262 -24.13 13.70 19.96
C ALA A 262 -23.12 14.72 19.50
N VAL A 263 -22.33 14.42 18.48
CA VAL A 263 -21.28 15.31 17.98
C VAL A 263 -21.86 16.38 17.05
N ARG A 264 -21.33 17.63 17.10
CA ARG A 264 -21.81 18.76 16.33
C ARG A 264 -20.72 19.54 15.59
N LEU A 265 -19.58 19.76 16.25
CA LEU A 265 -18.53 20.63 15.72
C LEU A 265 -17.48 19.82 14.94
N ARG A 266 -17.06 20.33 13.79
CA ARG A 266 -15.93 19.76 13.01
C ARG A 266 -14.60 20.13 13.64
N HIS A 267 -14.46 21.37 14.11
CA HIS A 267 -13.25 21.91 14.74
C HIS A 267 -13.57 22.35 16.16
N LEU A 268 -12.65 22.14 17.07
CA LEU A 268 -12.78 22.55 18.47
C LEU A 268 -12.02 23.84 18.73
N ILE A 269 -10.76 23.87 18.27
CA ILE A 269 -9.90 25.06 18.34
C ILE A 269 -9.39 25.37 16.93
N GLU A 270 -9.44 26.64 16.58
CA GLU A 270 -8.92 27.16 15.31
C GLU A 270 -7.96 28.32 15.55
N PHE A 271 -6.81 28.27 14.93
CA PHE A 271 -5.89 29.39 14.78
C PHE A 271 -6.06 29.99 13.37
N ARG A 272 -6.52 31.21 13.28
CA ARG A 272 -6.82 31.91 12.03
C ARG A 272 -6.04 33.19 11.91
N GLY A 273 -4.76 33.09 11.59
CA GLY A 273 -3.92 34.20 11.16
C GLY A 273 -3.74 34.24 9.65
N THR A 274 -2.85 35.10 9.22
CA THR A 274 -2.36 35.20 7.83
C THR A 274 -0.84 35.29 7.85
N GLN A 275 -0.19 35.18 6.70
CA GLN A 275 1.26 35.41 6.60
C GLN A 275 1.67 36.80 7.09
N GLN A 276 0.84 37.83 6.83
CA GLN A 276 1.12 39.21 7.22
C GLN A 276 0.79 39.48 8.70
N ALA A 277 -0.19 38.77 9.25
CA ALA A 277 -0.65 38.91 10.61
C ALA A 277 -0.86 37.53 11.27
N PRO A 278 0.23 36.76 11.51
CA PRO A 278 0.12 35.41 12.09
C PRO A 278 -0.24 35.47 13.58
N VAL A 279 -0.86 34.41 14.06
CA VAL A 279 -1.01 34.15 15.49
C VAL A 279 0.34 33.66 16.01
N ARG A 280 0.84 34.28 17.11
CA ARG A 280 2.19 34.05 17.61
C ARG A 280 2.22 33.74 19.10
N PHE A 281 3.12 32.84 19.50
CA PHE A 281 3.44 32.55 20.88
C PHE A 281 2.21 32.24 21.74
N VAL A 282 1.30 31.42 21.18
CA VAL A 282 0.17 30.86 21.89
C VAL A 282 0.44 29.37 22.14
N THR A 283 0.28 28.95 23.39
CA THR A 283 0.47 27.57 23.84
C THR A 283 -0.86 26.99 24.31
N ILE A 284 -1.20 25.81 23.82
CA ILE A 284 -2.26 24.96 24.36
C ILE A 284 -1.60 23.77 25.04
N LYS A 285 -1.91 23.54 26.36
CA LYS A 285 -1.17 22.55 27.16
C LYS A 285 -2.06 21.73 28.08
N GLY A 286 -1.84 20.40 28.07
CA GLY A 286 -2.41 19.49 29.06
C GLY A 286 -3.93 19.35 29.01
N LEU A 287 -4.55 19.65 27.86
CA LEU A 287 -5.98 19.58 27.65
C LEU A 287 -6.37 18.29 26.91
N THR A 288 -7.59 17.82 27.16
CA THR A 288 -8.20 16.73 26.39
C THR A 288 -9.17 17.30 25.36
N PHE A 289 -9.10 16.81 24.13
CA PHE A 289 -10.01 17.16 23.01
C PHE A 289 -10.78 15.93 22.58
N ARG A 290 -12.12 16.06 22.48
CA ARG A 290 -13.00 14.95 22.09
C ARG A 290 -14.16 15.41 21.25
N HIS A 291 -14.77 14.45 20.56
CA HIS A 291 -16.05 14.62 19.90
C HIS A 291 -16.05 15.73 18.82
N ALA A 292 -15.06 15.67 17.90
CA ALA A 292 -15.14 16.38 16.62
C ALA A 292 -15.84 15.51 15.57
N ALA A 293 -16.62 16.13 14.69
CA ALA A 293 -17.42 15.43 13.67
C ALA A 293 -16.55 14.74 12.61
N ARG A 294 -17.12 13.73 11.98
CA ARG A 294 -16.51 13.07 10.80
C ARG A 294 -16.54 14.01 9.60
N THR A 295 -15.49 13.93 8.77
CA THR A 295 -15.30 14.82 7.60
C THR A 295 -15.07 14.06 6.30
N PHE A 296 -15.22 12.73 6.31
CA PHE A 296 -14.90 11.85 5.19
C PHE A 296 -15.67 12.16 3.89
N MET A 297 -16.88 12.69 3.95
CA MET A 297 -17.64 13.14 2.79
C MET A 297 -17.27 14.55 2.31
N GLU A 298 -16.43 15.27 3.05
CA GLU A 298 -15.92 16.60 2.71
C GLU A 298 -14.48 16.56 2.17
N ASN A 299 -13.87 15.39 2.15
CA ASN A 299 -12.53 15.12 1.63
C ASN A 299 -12.56 15.09 0.08
N LYS A 300 -12.48 16.27 -0.55
CA LYS A 300 -12.71 16.44 -2.00
C LYS A 300 -11.63 17.23 -2.73
N GLU A 301 -10.77 17.97 -2.02
CA GLU A 301 -9.74 18.77 -2.66
C GLU A 301 -8.57 17.90 -3.12
N PRO A 302 -8.28 17.82 -4.43
CA PRO A 302 -7.12 17.08 -4.92
C PRO A 302 -5.82 17.71 -4.45
N LEU A 303 -4.89 16.92 -3.95
CA LEU A 303 -3.53 17.34 -3.67
C LEU A 303 -2.73 17.42 -4.99
N VAL A 304 -1.68 18.25 -5.00
CA VAL A 304 -0.85 18.48 -6.19
C VAL A 304 -0.22 17.17 -6.65
N ARG A 305 -0.44 16.80 -7.91
CA ARG A 305 0.11 15.59 -8.57
C ARG A 305 -0.13 14.28 -7.80
N SER A 306 -0.95 14.33 -6.77
CA SER A 306 -1.28 13.20 -5.92
C SER A 306 -2.59 12.53 -6.37
N ASP A 307 -2.76 11.28 -6.02
CA ASP A 307 -4.01 10.55 -6.17
C ASP A 307 -4.90 10.65 -4.92
N TRP A 308 -4.52 11.50 -3.98
CA TRP A 308 -5.27 11.79 -2.76
C TRP A 308 -6.04 13.09 -2.83
N THR A 309 -7.13 13.13 -2.06
CA THR A 309 -7.83 14.36 -1.71
C THR A 309 -7.69 14.65 -0.23
N THR A 310 -7.99 15.85 0.18
CA THR A 310 -7.96 16.27 1.58
C THR A 310 -9.19 17.05 1.98
N TYR A 311 -9.50 17.05 3.27
CA TYR A 311 -10.33 18.04 3.93
C TYR A 311 -9.42 18.95 4.75
N ARG A 312 -9.49 20.28 4.50
CA ARG A 312 -8.67 21.25 5.21
C ARG A 312 -9.28 21.62 6.55
N GLY A 313 -9.08 20.77 7.54
CA GLY A 313 -9.57 20.94 8.90
C GLY A 313 -9.18 19.80 9.83
N GLY A 314 -9.32 20.03 11.12
CA GLY A 314 -9.04 19.05 12.17
C GLY A 314 -9.66 19.51 13.50
N ALA A 315 -9.68 18.63 14.50
CA ALA A 315 -10.15 19.00 15.83
C ALA A 315 -9.37 20.21 16.38
N VAL A 316 -8.06 20.25 16.12
CA VAL A 316 -7.21 21.46 16.32
C VAL A 316 -6.68 21.89 14.96
N PHE A 317 -7.04 23.07 14.54
CA PHE A 317 -6.74 23.61 13.20
C PHE A 317 -5.83 24.83 13.27
N TYR A 318 -4.75 24.83 12.48
CA TYR A 318 -3.79 25.90 12.42
C TYR A 318 -3.70 26.46 10.99
N THR A 319 -3.87 27.77 10.83
CA THR A 319 -3.53 28.52 9.61
C THR A 319 -2.97 29.88 9.99
N GLY A 320 -1.87 30.29 9.36
CA GLY A 320 -1.24 31.58 9.66
C GLY A 320 -0.67 31.67 11.07
N THR A 321 0.25 30.77 11.47
CA THR A 321 0.85 30.80 12.81
C THR A 321 2.37 30.85 12.75
N ASP A 322 2.96 31.52 13.75
CA ASP A 322 4.40 31.48 14.04
C ASP A 322 4.62 31.13 15.52
N ASP A 323 5.56 30.22 15.81
CA ASP A 323 6.03 29.89 17.16
C ASP A 323 4.92 29.49 18.14
N CYS A 324 3.87 28.82 17.65
CA CYS A 324 2.80 28.26 18.46
C CYS A 324 3.14 26.84 18.94
N LEU A 325 2.53 26.41 20.05
CA LEU A 325 2.82 25.15 20.72
C LEU A 325 1.53 24.45 21.14
N LEU A 326 1.43 23.15 20.78
CA LEU A 326 0.46 22.20 21.31
C LEU A 326 1.25 21.18 22.14
N GLU A 327 1.08 21.20 23.45
CA GLU A 327 1.93 20.44 24.39
C GLU A 327 1.11 19.59 25.35
N ASP A 328 1.53 18.35 25.57
CA ASP A 328 0.97 17.46 26.60
C ASP A 328 -0.54 17.23 26.49
N CYS A 329 -1.11 17.41 25.31
CA CYS A 329 -2.55 17.27 25.06
C CYS A 329 -2.93 15.83 24.74
N PHE A 330 -4.16 15.44 25.14
CA PHE A 330 -4.77 14.18 24.70
C PHE A 330 -5.88 14.48 23.69
N ILE A 331 -5.74 13.99 22.47
CA ILE A 331 -6.77 14.10 21.41
C ILE A 331 -7.31 12.69 21.16
N ASP A 332 -8.59 12.50 21.45
CA ASP A 332 -9.21 11.19 21.45
C ASP A 332 -10.62 11.23 20.85
N GLN A 333 -10.98 10.21 20.08
CA GLN A 333 -12.32 10.04 19.54
C GLN A 333 -12.81 11.27 18.74
N VAL A 334 -11.99 11.72 17.81
CA VAL A 334 -12.33 12.77 16.84
C VAL A 334 -12.61 12.13 15.48
N GLY A 335 -13.71 12.54 14.82
CA GLY A 335 -14.21 11.86 13.63
C GLY A 335 -13.44 12.13 12.34
N GLY A 336 -12.64 13.20 12.29
CA GLY A 336 -11.76 13.57 11.17
C GLY A 336 -10.29 13.62 11.59
N ASN A 337 -9.53 14.57 11.04
CA ASN A 337 -8.14 14.81 11.42
C ASN A 337 -8.05 15.32 12.86
N ALA A 338 -7.05 14.85 13.62
CA ALA A 338 -6.84 15.33 14.98
C ALA A 338 -6.21 16.73 14.98
N VAL A 339 -5.07 16.90 14.31
CA VAL A 339 -4.38 18.20 14.13
C VAL A 339 -4.18 18.45 12.64
N PHE A 340 -4.55 19.62 12.15
CA PHE A 340 -4.36 20.00 10.76
C PHE A 340 -3.64 21.35 10.67
N VAL A 341 -2.47 21.37 10.03
CA VAL A 341 -1.60 22.53 9.85
C VAL A 341 -1.71 22.98 8.39
N ASN A 342 -2.51 24.01 8.17
CA ASN A 342 -2.96 24.47 6.87
C ASN A 342 -2.17 25.68 6.38
N ASN A 343 -1.70 25.65 5.14
CA ASN A 343 -1.06 26.78 4.47
C ASN A 343 0.12 27.37 5.29
N TYR A 344 0.27 28.69 5.33
CA TYR A 344 1.37 29.33 6.05
C TYR A 344 1.37 29.01 7.55
N ASN A 345 2.40 28.31 8.00
CA ASN A 345 2.75 28.13 9.42
C ASN A 345 4.27 28.01 9.54
N ARG A 346 4.85 28.58 10.60
CA ARG A 346 6.28 28.54 10.88
C ARG A 346 6.54 28.11 12.31
N ARG A 347 7.43 27.13 12.49
CA ARG A 347 7.92 26.66 13.78
C ARG A 347 6.81 26.26 14.76
N LEU A 348 5.68 25.77 14.23
CA LEU A 348 4.64 25.15 15.04
C LEU A 348 5.20 23.86 15.64
N THR A 349 5.04 23.69 16.93
CA THR A 349 5.46 22.48 17.64
C THR A 349 4.25 21.73 18.20
N VAL A 350 4.19 20.42 17.94
CA VAL A 350 3.29 19.44 18.60
C VAL A 350 4.18 18.52 19.43
N ARG A 351 4.12 18.62 20.74
CA ARG A 351 5.05 17.93 21.65
C ARG A 351 4.34 17.21 22.79
N GLY A 352 4.84 15.99 23.12
CA GLY A 352 4.38 15.23 24.26
C GLY A 352 2.90 14.87 24.21
N CYS A 353 2.30 14.91 23.03
CA CYS A 353 0.86 14.68 22.86
C CYS A 353 0.53 13.19 22.72
N HIS A 354 -0.64 12.83 23.24
CA HIS A 354 -1.27 11.54 23.00
C HIS A 354 -2.42 11.72 22.01
N ILE A 355 -2.34 11.07 20.84
CA ILE A 355 -3.36 11.15 19.79
C ILE A 355 -3.86 9.74 19.51
N ALA A 356 -5.16 9.50 19.73
CA ALA A 356 -5.77 8.20 19.54
C ALA A 356 -7.17 8.30 18.93
N ASN A 357 -7.59 7.21 18.26
CA ASN A 357 -8.95 7.05 17.73
C ASN A 357 -9.41 8.23 16.85
N ALA A 358 -8.51 8.75 15.99
CA ALA A 358 -8.87 9.75 15.00
C ALA A 358 -9.49 9.10 13.75
N GLY A 359 -10.54 9.69 13.20
CA GLY A 359 -11.17 9.23 11.97
C GLY A 359 -10.29 9.39 10.73
N GLY A 360 -9.47 10.46 10.70
CA GLY A 360 -8.52 10.80 9.65
C GLY A 360 -7.07 10.74 10.12
N ASN A 361 -6.26 11.74 9.75
CA ASN A 361 -4.85 11.85 10.13
C ASN A 361 -4.66 12.19 11.62
N GLY A 362 -3.48 11.82 12.16
CA GLY A 362 -3.05 12.31 13.47
C GLY A 362 -2.60 13.77 13.41
N VAL A 363 -1.51 14.05 12.71
CA VAL A 363 -1.01 15.41 12.44
C VAL A 363 -0.78 15.55 10.93
N ALA A 364 -1.48 16.48 10.27
CA ALA A 364 -1.33 16.73 8.84
C ALA A 364 -0.76 18.12 8.58
N PHE A 365 0.27 18.20 7.74
CA PHE A 365 0.87 19.42 7.22
C PHE A 365 0.54 19.54 5.74
N VAL A 366 -0.26 20.52 5.33
CA VAL A 366 -0.68 20.70 3.94
C VAL A 366 -0.60 22.16 3.54
N GLY A 367 0.32 22.49 2.63
CA GLY A 367 0.50 23.80 2.07
C GLY A 367 -0.57 24.18 1.05
N ASP A 368 -0.53 25.44 0.61
CA ASP A 368 -1.37 25.94 -0.46
C ASP A 368 -0.94 25.31 -1.81
N ARG A 369 -1.90 24.89 -2.60
CA ARG A 369 -1.66 24.36 -3.93
C ARG A 369 -0.88 25.34 -4.83
N ASP A 370 -1.17 26.63 -4.69
CA ASP A 370 -0.51 27.68 -5.47
C ASP A 370 0.93 27.97 -5.01
N ALA A 371 1.36 27.41 -3.89
CA ALA A 371 2.77 27.45 -3.49
C ALA A 371 3.64 26.54 -4.36
N ALA A 372 3.06 25.51 -4.98
CA ALA A 372 3.78 24.67 -5.94
C ALA A 372 3.90 25.37 -7.31
N ARG A 373 5.05 25.23 -7.95
CA ARG A 373 5.21 25.58 -9.37
C ARG A 373 4.62 24.44 -10.20
N VAL A 374 3.83 24.76 -11.23
CA VAL A 374 3.14 23.74 -12.03
C VAL A 374 2.19 22.85 -11.18
N PRO A 375 1.21 23.43 -10.47
CA PRO A 375 0.25 22.70 -9.67
C PRO A 375 -0.78 22.02 -10.59
N ARG A 376 -0.58 20.74 -10.90
CA ARG A 376 -1.47 19.97 -11.77
C ARG A 376 -2.07 18.80 -11.01
N ASP A 377 -3.16 18.25 -11.54
CA ASP A 377 -3.73 17.02 -11.04
C ASP A 377 -2.90 15.81 -11.52
N TRP A 378 -3.00 14.73 -10.82
CA TRP A 378 -2.21 13.53 -11.14
C TRP A 378 -2.41 13.03 -12.57
N LYS A 379 -3.58 13.23 -13.15
CA LYS A 379 -3.94 12.87 -14.54
C LYS A 379 -3.48 13.88 -15.60
N ASP A 380 -3.08 15.06 -15.20
CA ASP A 380 -2.69 16.11 -16.13
C ASP A 380 -1.25 15.89 -16.60
N HIS A 381 -1.10 15.36 -17.80
CA HIS A 381 0.16 15.18 -18.51
C HIS A 381 0.35 16.23 -19.63
N SER A 382 -0.38 17.33 -19.60
CA SER A 382 -0.33 18.37 -20.66
C SER A 382 0.94 19.19 -20.66
N GLN A 383 1.66 19.23 -19.52
CA GLN A 383 2.89 20.01 -19.36
C GLN A 383 3.98 19.53 -20.34
N LYS A 384 4.53 20.48 -21.09
CA LYS A 384 5.62 20.22 -22.04
C LYS A 384 6.97 20.64 -21.45
N LEU A 385 8.00 19.85 -21.74
CA LEU A 385 9.37 20.12 -21.30
C LEU A 385 9.85 21.54 -21.70
N ALA A 386 9.53 22.00 -22.92
CA ALA A 386 9.96 23.30 -23.45
C ALA A 386 9.36 24.51 -22.69
N THR A 387 8.24 24.35 -21.98
CA THR A 387 7.55 25.43 -21.27
C THR A 387 7.56 25.24 -19.75
N LEU A 388 8.32 24.26 -19.26
CA LEU A 388 8.40 23.96 -17.85
C LEU A 388 9.08 25.11 -17.08
N ASP A 389 8.45 25.55 -15.97
CA ASP A 389 9.13 26.46 -15.02
C ASP A 389 10.31 25.71 -14.38
N ARG A 390 11.52 26.15 -14.64
CA ARG A 390 12.77 25.54 -14.16
C ARG A 390 13.33 26.19 -12.90
N THR A 391 12.59 27.13 -12.29
CA THR A 391 13.01 27.76 -11.04
C THR A 391 12.93 26.72 -9.90
N PRO A 392 13.99 26.41 -9.17
CA PRO A 392 13.94 25.46 -8.05
C PRO A 392 13.04 25.95 -6.90
N GLY A 393 12.42 25.01 -6.20
CA GLY A 393 11.66 25.26 -4.98
C GLY A 393 10.25 25.81 -5.19
N PRO A 394 9.60 26.27 -4.12
CA PRO A 394 8.24 26.78 -4.13
C PRO A 394 8.10 28.09 -4.88
N LYS A 395 6.87 28.41 -5.28
CA LYS A 395 6.51 29.67 -5.92
C LYS A 395 6.20 30.76 -4.88
N THR A 396 5.59 30.39 -3.76
CA THR A 396 5.25 31.28 -2.64
C THR A 396 5.62 30.64 -1.31
N ASP A 397 5.50 31.40 -0.22
CA ASP A 397 5.76 30.92 1.15
C ASP A 397 4.51 30.40 1.87
N ASN A 398 3.39 30.21 1.15
CA ASN A 398 2.12 29.80 1.75
C ASN A 398 2.04 28.28 2.03
N TYR A 399 2.94 27.78 2.86
CA TYR A 399 3.03 26.36 3.24
C TYR A 399 3.61 26.20 4.64
N PRO A 400 3.41 25.05 5.32
CA PRO A 400 4.04 24.76 6.60
C PRO A 400 5.55 24.57 6.47
N ALA A 401 6.35 25.25 7.30
CA ALA A 401 7.78 25.06 7.31
C ALA A 401 8.38 25.10 8.72
N GLU A 402 9.48 24.34 8.91
CA GLU A 402 10.25 24.29 10.15
C GLU A 402 9.39 23.87 11.37
N CYS A 403 8.34 23.07 11.12
CA CYS A 403 7.44 22.57 12.16
C CYS A 403 7.99 21.27 12.76
N LEU A 404 7.55 20.94 13.98
CA LEU A 404 8.06 19.83 14.78
C LEU A 404 6.93 18.99 15.38
N VAL A 405 6.99 17.68 15.20
CA VAL A 405 6.24 16.68 15.97
C VAL A 405 7.25 15.92 16.85
N ASP A 406 7.18 16.09 18.15
CA ASP A 406 8.20 15.66 19.09
C ASP A 406 7.60 14.87 20.24
N ASP A 407 8.14 13.68 20.50
CA ASP A 407 7.79 12.88 21.68
C ASP A 407 6.26 12.61 21.80
N CYS A 408 5.64 12.25 20.68
CA CYS A 408 4.20 12.02 20.59
C CYS A 408 3.87 10.53 20.45
N LEU A 409 2.80 10.11 21.16
CA LEU A 409 2.21 8.78 21.02
C LEU A 409 0.98 8.88 20.11
N ILE A 410 1.04 8.27 18.94
CA ILE A 410 -0.03 8.35 17.91
C ILE A 410 -0.43 6.95 17.47
N TYR A 411 -1.67 6.56 17.72
CA TYR A 411 -2.18 5.27 17.29
C TYR A 411 -3.68 5.30 17.00
N ARG A 412 -4.15 4.30 16.24
CA ARG A 412 -5.56 4.17 15.87
C ARG A 412 -6.12 5.42 15.18
N SER A 413 -5.31 6.06 14.32
CA SER A 413 -5.79 7.03 13.33
C SER A 413 -6.34 6.29 12.09
N GLY A 414 -7.04 7.00 11.22
CA GLY A 414 -7.64 6.40 10.03
C GLY A 414 -8.81 5.46 10.36
N ARG A 415 -9.52 5.70 11.47
CA ARG A 415 -10.65 4.82 11.85
C ARG A 415 -11.80 4.89 10.86
N VAL A 416 -11.98 6.00 10.18
CA VAL A 416 -12.98 6.22 9.13
C VAL A 416 -12.31 6.25 7.76
N GLU A 417 -11.43 7.22 7.53
CA GLU A 417 -10.70 7.41 6.26
C GLU A 417 -9.47 6.51 6.21
N LYS A 418 -9.35 5.68 5.14
CA LYS A 418 -8.25 4.71 5.02
C LYS A 418 -7.06 5.24 4.23
N GLN A 419 -7.21 6.40 3.55
CA GLN A 419 -6.14 7.06 2.81
C GLN A 419 -5.54 8.19 3.65
N THR A 420 -5.00 7.86 4.81
CA THR A 420 -4.50 8.79 5.83
C THR A 420 -3.22 8.24 6.47
N ALA A 421 -2.51 9.08 7.21
CA ALA A 421 -1.37 8.69 8.03
C ALA A 421 -1.38 9.39 9.39
N PRO A 422 -0.85 8.76 10.46
CA PRO A 422 -0.57 9.43 11.73
C PRO A 422 0.20 10.73 11.59
N VAL A 423 1.20 10.78 10.69
CA VAL A 423 1.85 12.03 10.27
C VAL A 423 1.82 12.11 8.75
N GLN A 424 1.08 13.07 8.22
CA GLN A 424 0.94 13.37 6.81
C GLN A 424 1.66 14.67 6.46
N ILE A 425 2.52 14.65 5.43
CA ILE A 425 3.32 15.81 5.00
C ILE A 425 3.11 16.00 3.50
N GLU A 426 2.51 17.15 3.12
CA GLU A 426 2.22 17.54 1.74
C GLU A 426 2.54 19.03 1.57
N LEU A 427 3.08 19.42 0.42
CA LEU A 427 3.33 20.83 0.09
C LEU A 427 4.01 21.56 1.26
N SER A 428 5.13 21.06 1.74
CA SER A 428 5.79 21.51 2.98
C SER A 428 7.30 21.48 2.87
N GLN A 429 8.00 22.11 3.81
CA GLN A 429 9.46 22.08 3.87
C GLN A 429 9.96 22.01 5.33
N GLY A 430 10.99 21.20 5.60
CA GLY A 430 11.69 21.19 6.89
C GLY A 430 10.82 20.74 8.06
N ILE A 431 9.94 19.78 7.88
CA ILE A 431 9.17 19.18 8.97
C ILE A 431 10.04 18.15 9.69
N THR A 432 10.11 18.23 11.01
CA THR A 432 10.80 17.25 11.85
C THR A 432 9.81 16.39 12.61
N VAL A 433 10.00 15.06 12.58
CA VAL A 433 9.25 14.08 13.36
C VAL A 433 10.28 13.27 14.16
N ARG A 434 10.23 13.34 15.48
CA ARG A 434 11.21 12.61 16.28
C ARG A 434 10.61 12.06 17.58
N HIS A 435 11.23 10.99 18.08
CA HIS A 435 10.82 10.32 19.32
C HIS A 435 9.32 10.00 19.38
N CYS A 436 8.70 9.68 18.23
CA CYS A 436 7.30 9.32 18.17
C CYS A 436 7.12 7.81 18.15
N SER A 437 6.12 7.30 18.91
CA SER A 437 5.63 5.93 18.80
C SER A 437 4.34 5.92 18.00
N ILE A 438 4.35 5.23 16.87
CA ILE A 438 3.25 5.22 15.88
C ILE A 438 2.87 3.78 15.54
N TYR A 439 1.59 3.41 15.73
CA TYR A 439 1.14 2.05 15.45
C TYR A 439 -0.39 1.93 15.34
N ASP A 440 -0.86 0.73 14.96
CA ASP A 440 -2.27 0.33 14.81
C ASP A 440 -3.02 1.25 13.82
N VAL A 441 -2.56 1.27 12.57
CA VAL A 441 -3.07 2.16 11.53
C VAL A 441 -3.36 1.42 10.22
N PRO A 442 -4.39 1.87 9.46
CA PRO A 442 -4.84 1.17 8.26
C PRO A 442 -3.85 1.26 7.08
N ARG A 443 -3.03 2.31 7.03
CA ARG A 443 -2.08 2.62 5.96
C ARG A 443 -0.69 2.93 6.54
N ALA A 444 0.08 3.81 5.92
CA ALA A 444 1.40 4.22 6.39
C ALA A 444 1.34 4.89 7.77
N GLY A 445 2.40 4.72 8.55
CA GLY A 445 2.60 5.43 9.82
C GLY A 445 3.04 6.88 9.60
N ILE A 446 3.95 7.11 8.65
CA ILE A 446 4.37 8.44 8.20
C ILE A 446 4.32 8.45 6.68
N ASN A 447 3.73 9.51 6.10
CA ASN A 447 3.65 9.68 4.67
C ASN A 447 4.18 11.05 4.23
N ILE A 448 5.02 11.09 3.18
CA ILE A 448 5.46 12.31 2.50
C ILE A 448 4.95 12.22 1.06
N GLY A 449 4.11 13.18 0.67
CA GLY A 449 3.52 13.25 -0.67
C GLY A 449 4.18 14.27 -1.58
N ASP A 450 3.50 14.57 -2.66
CA ASP A 450 3.96 15.46 -3.72
C ASP A 450 4.05 16.93 -3.29
N GLY A 451 4.87 17.70 -3.99
CA GLY A 451 5.02 19.13 -3.76
C GLY A 451 5.79 19.46 -2.49
N CYS A 452 6.54 18.52 -1.93
CA CYS A 452 7.41 18.75 -0.79
C CYS A 452 8.79 19.19 -1.25
N TRP A 453 9.29 20.26 -0.65
CA TRP A 453 10.60 20.84 -1.01
C TRP A 453 11.76 20.27 -0.17
N GLY A 454 11.51 19.18 0.56
CA GLY A 454 12.49 18.44 1.33
C GLY A 454 12.90 19.09 2.64
N GLY A 455 14.09 18.69 3.16
CA GLY A 455 14.57 19.11 4.47
C GLY A 455 13.81 18.49 5.64
N HIS A 456 12.96 17.50 5.37
CA HIS A 456 12.27 16.77 6.42
C HIS A 456 13.25 15.84 7.14
N VAL A 457 13.09 15.72 8.46
CA VAL A 457 13.90 14.82 9.30
C VAL A 457 12.96 13.93 10.10
N ILE A 458 13.11 12.61 9.93
CA ILE A 458 12.40 11.61 10.70
C ILE A 458 13.44 10.81 11.47
N GLU A 459 13.44 10.93 12.81
CA GLU A 459 14.49 10.35 13.63
C GLU A 459 14.00 9.81 14.98
N PHE A 460 14.63 8.75 15.46
CA PHE A 460 14.34 8.10 16.74
C PHE A 460 12.88 7.69 16.94
N CYS A 461 12.15 7.47 15.85
CA CYS A 461 10.77 7.04 15.88
C CYS A 461 10.66 5.51 15.94
N ASP A 462 9.55 5.01 16.47
CA ASP A 462 9.16 3.61 16.54
C ASP A 462 7.84 3.43 15.82
N ILE A 463 7.88 2.86 14.60
CA ILE A 463 6.72 2.79 13.70
C ILE A 463 6.46 1.33 13.33
N PHE A 464 5.28 0.81 13.68
CA PHE A 464 4.94 -0.59 13.49
C PHE A 464 3.42 -0.83 13.44
N ASP A 465 3.00 -2.06 13.17
CA ASP A 465 1.58 -2.44 13.10
C ASP A 465 0.80 -1.51 12.15
N THR A 466 1.37 -1.33 10.96
CA THR A 466 0.89 -0.45 9.89
C THR A 466 0.39 -1.25 8.69
N VAL A 467 -0.21 -0.59 7.71
CA VAL A 467 -0.76 -1.19 6.48
C VAL A 467 -1.78 -2.29 6.80
N LYS A 468 -2.58 -2.07 7.86
CA LYS A 468 -3.53 -3.10 8.35
C LYS A 468 -4.73 -3.30 7.44
N GLU A 469 -5.12 -2.30 6.64
CA GLU A 469 -6.28 -2.40 5.75
C GLU A 469 -5.94 -2.13 4.28
N THR A 470 -4.86 -1.42 4.00
CA THR A 470 -4.40 -1.14 2.63
C THR A 470 -3.35 -2.15 2.15
N GLY A 471 -2.97 -2.05 0.88
CA GLY A 471 -1.87 -2.81 0.28
C GLY A 471 -0.91 -1.90 -0.47
N ASP A 472 0.29 -2.42 -0.79
CA ASP A 472 1.34 -1.72 -1.55
C ASP A 472 1.85 -0.43 -0.88
N HIS A 473 1.99 -0.44 0.44
CA HIS A 473 2.51 0.67 1.23
C HIS A 473 3.52 0.18 2.26
N GLY A 474 4.21 1.11 2.90
CA GLY A 474 5.15 0.85 3.99
C GLY A 474 4.76 1.52 5.31
N SER A 475 5.47 1.16 6.39
CA SER A 475 5.41 1.92 7.64
C SER A 475 5.81 3.38 7.42
N PHE A 476 6.86 3.61 6.65
CA PHE A 476 7.11 4.87 5.94
C PHE A 476 6.69 4.71 4.49
N ASN A 477 6.00 5.70 3.96
CA ASN A 477 5.65 5.76 2.54
C ASN A 477 5.89 7.16 1.99
N SER A 478 6.42 7.25 0.78
CA SER A 478 6.54 8.53 0.07
C SER A 478 6.35 8.34 -1.42
N TRP A 479 5.93 9.41 -2.08
CA TRP A 479 6.04 9.58 -3.52
C TRP A 479 6.50 11.00 -3.84
N GLY A 480 7.08 11.18 -5.02
CA GLY A 480 7.65 12.44 -5.47
C GLY A 480 7.37 12.64 -6.95
N ARG A 481 6.08 12.62 -7.33
CA ARG A 481 5.65 12.94 -8.69
C ARG A 481 5.86 14.43 -8.96
N ASP A 482 7.10 14.85 -8.85
CA ASP A 482 7.57 16.22 -9.03
C ASP A 482 7.45 16.67 -10.48
N ARG A 483 7.92 17.88 -10.81
CA ARG A 483 7.74 18.48 -12.14
C ARG A 483 8.27 17.66 -13.31
N PHE A 484 9.27 16.81 -13.09
CA PHE A 484 9.80 15.91 -14.12
C PHE A 484 8.91 14.70 -14.38
N TRP A 485 8.06 14.33 -13.44
CA TRP A 485 7.23 13.14 -13.51
C TRP A 485 6.15 13.26 -14.60
N GLY A 486 6.05 12.25 -15.48
CA GLY A 486 5.01 12.18 -16.50
C GLY A 486 5.05 13.27 -17.59
N LEU A 487 6.22 13.92 -17.79
CA LEU A 487 6.40 14.84 -18.91
C LEU A 487 6.46 14.10 -20.24
N ASN A 488 5.63 14.50 -21.21
CA ASN A 488 5.65 13.91 -22.53
C ASN A 488 7.00 14.16 -23.24
N GLY A 489 7.59 13.06 -23.77
CA GLY A 489 8.85 13.12 -24.50
C GLY A 489 10.10 13.17 -23.63
N LEU A 490 9.97 13.06 -22.30
CA LEU A 490 11.11 12.97 -21.39
C LEU A 490 11.41 11.50 -21.07
N ASP A 491 12.55 11.00 -21.53
CA ASP A 491 13.10 9.71 -21.12
C ASP A 491 14.45 9.92 -20.43
N LEU A 492 14.44 9.90 -19.09
CA LEU A 492 15.65 10.07 -18.27
C LEU A 492 16.56 8.83 -18.23
N ASN A 493 16.20 7.73 -18.90
CA ASN A 493 17.08 6.60 -19.15
C ASN A 493 17.96 6.79 -20.39
N ASP A 494 17.58 7.69 -21.30
CA ASP A 494 18.43 8.04 -22.45
C ASP A 494 19.60 8.93 -22.01
N ASP A 495 20.81 8.57 -22.44
CA ASP A 495 22.07 9.25 -22.04
C ASP A 495 22.12 10.73 -22.45
N LYS A 496 21.58 11.05 -23.60
CA LYS A 496 21.51 12.42 -24.11
C LYS A 496 20.53 13.28 -23.31
N THR A 497 19.34 12.73 -23.10
CA THR A 497 18.28 13.37 -22.30
C THR A 497 18.76 13.59 -20.87
N TRP A 498 19.35 12.56 -20.24
CA TRP A 498 19.93 12.70 -18.90
C TRP A 498 20.98 13.81 -18.83
N THR A 499 21.93 13.83 -19.79
CA THR A 499 22.98 14.85 -19.80
C THR A 499 22.43 16.28 -19.90
N ALA A 500 21.36 16.47 -20.68
CA ALA A 500 20.71 17.78 -20.87
C ALA A 500 19.78 18.17 -19.73
N GLU A 501 19.09 17.22 -19.08
CA GLU A 501 17.91 17.45 -18.26
C GLU A 501 18.04 16.96 -16.81
N LYS A 502 19.18 16.47 -16.36
CA LYS A 502 19.40 15.91 -15.02
C LYS A 502 19.04 16.83 -13.86
N ASP A 503 19.05 18.16 -14.07
CA ASP A 503 18.71 19.15 -13.04
C ASP A 503 17.19 19.21 -12.77
N LEU A 504 16.36 18.69 -13.69
CA LEU A 504 14.90 18.64 -13.52
C LEU A 504 14.47 17.86 -12.27
N VAL A 505 15.18 16.80 -11.92
CA VAL A 505 14.82 15.89 -10.82
C VAL A 505 15.00 16.51 -9.43
N ARG A 506 15.59 17.71 -9.34
CA ARG A 506 15.78 18.46 -8.09
C ARG A 506 15.02 19.78 -8.06
N LEU A 507 14.19 20.05 -9.03
CA LEU A 507 13.45 21.33 -9.05
C LEU A 507 12.47 21.45 -7.89
N ASP A 508 11.85 20.37 -7.46
CA ASP A 508 11.00 20.33 -6.27
C ASP A 508 11.73 19.72 -5.07
N ALA A 509 12.42 18.61 -5.22
CA ALA A 509 13.22 17.95 -4.17
C ALA A 509 14.53 18.70 -3.86
N VAL A 510 14.42 19.99 -3.46
CA VAL A 510 15.58 20.91 -3.33
C VAL A 510 16.45 20.61 -2.10
N LYS A 511 15.86 20.14 -1.00
CA LYS A 511 16.58 19.77 0.24
C LYS A 511 16.43 18.27 0.49
N THR A 512 17.45 17.67 1.05
CA THR A 512 17.46 16.22 1.35
C THR A 512 16.45 15.88 2.45
N VAL A 513 15.67 14.83 2.24
CA VAL A 513 14.83 14.19 3.26
C VAL A 513 15.66 13.15 3.99
N ILE A 514 15.66 13.17 5.32
CA ILE A 514 16.52 12.32 6.16
C ILE A 514 15.66 11.42 7.04
N LEU A 515 15.84 10.10 6.89
CA LEU A 515 15.28 9.07 7.77
C LEU A 515 16.44 8.41 8.51
N ARG A 516 16.57 8.65 9.82
CA ARG A 516 17.70 8.09 10.58
C ARG A 516 17.35 7.66 12.00
N ASN A 517 18.05 6.62 12.45
CA ASN A 517 17.89 6.10 13.81
C ASN A 517 16.43 5.76 14.17
N ASN A 518 15.67 5.18 13.22
CA ASN A 518 14.31 4.75 13.46
C ASN A 518 14.22 3.23 13.53
N ARG A 519 13.18 2.73 14.18
CA ARG A 519 12.76 1.34 14.12
C ARG A 519 11.44 1.22 13.39
N TRP A 520 11.42 0.36 12.36
CA TRP A 520 10.29 0.14 11.47
C TRP A 520 9.86 -1.31 11.51
N ARG A 521 8.58 -1.58 11.48
CA ARG A 521 8.05 -2.93 11.24
C ARG A 521 6.74 -2.88 10.48
N CYS A 522 6.73 -3.49 9.31
CA CYS A 522 5.51 -3.71 8.53
C CYS A 522 5.37 -5.21 8.23
N ASP A 523 4.24 -5.79 8.65
CA ASP A 523 3.95 -7.21 8.40
C ASP A 523 3.06 -7.41 7.16
N HIS A 524 2.57 -6.31 6.55
CA HIS A 524 1.65 -6.31 5.41
C HIS A 524 2.16 -5.53 4.20
N GLY A 525 3.40 -5.10 4.22
CA GLY A 525 4.03 -4.28 3.18
C GLY A 525 5.50 -4.02 3.51
N TRP A 526 5.98 -2.85 3.17
CA TRP A 526 7.37 -2.45 3.31
C TRP A 526 7.63 -1.76 4.66
N ASP A 527 8.83 -1.92 5.22
CA ASP A 527 9.23 -1.09 6.36
C ASP A 527 9.41 0.37 5.90
N ILE A 528 10.13 0.55 4.78
CA ILE A 528 10.32 1.86 4.14
C ILE A 528 9.99 1.72 2.65
N ASP A 529 9.05 2.50 2.16
CA ASP A 529 8.61 2.56 0.77
C ASP A 529 8.90 3.93 0.15
N LEU A 530 9.91 4.00 -0.71
CA LEU A 530 10.18 5.15 -1.57
C LEU A 530 9.54 4.89 -2.94
N ASP A 531 8.27 5.27 -3.07
CA ASP A 531 7.45 5.03 -4.25
C ASP A 531 7.63 6.14 -5.30
N ASP A 532 6.86 6.09 -6.36
CA ASP A 532 6.82 6.94 -7.58
C ASP A 532 7.63 8.25 -7.51
N GLY A 533 8.86 8.26 -8.02
CA GLY A 533 9.64 9.48 -8.16
C GLY A 533 10.35 10.00 -6.90
N SER A 534 10.20 9.34 -5.75
CA SER A 534 10.85 9.79 -4.49
C SER A 534 12.35 10.02 -4.66
N SER A 535 12.77 11.29 -4.60
CA SER A 535 14.14 11.73 -4.91
C SER A 535 14.75 12.55 -3.78
N ASN A 536 16.09 12.52 -3.70
CA ASN A 536 16.89 13.27 -2.73
C ASN A 536 16.65 12.85 -1.27
N TYR A 537 16.84 11.56 -0.99
CA TYR A 537 16.67 10.94 0.32
C TYR A 537 17.99 10.46 0.90
N GLU A 538 18.07 10.47 2.23
CA GLU A 538 19.15 9.87 3.02
C GLU A 538 18.54 8.97 4.10
N LEU A 539 18.81 7.66 4.02
CA LEU A 539 18.33 6.64 4.93
C LEU A 539 19.52 6.04 5.65
N ARG A 540 19.70 6.37 6.93
CA ARG A 540 20.85 5.92 7.73
C ARG A 540 20.42 5.37 9.09
N ASN A 541 21.12 4.34 9.55
CA ASN A 541 20.97 3.82 10.92
C ASN A 541 19.51 3.41 11.23
N ASN A 542 18.78 2.88 10.26
CA ASN A 542 17.43 2.40 10.49
C ASN A 542 17.44 0.89 10.76
N LEU A 543 16.64 0.46 11.72
CA LEU A 543 16.34 -0.93 12.01
C LEU A 543 15.00 -1.29 11.39
N CYS A 544 15.01 -1.99 10.26
CA CYS A 544 13.86 -2.51 9.54
C CYS A 544 13.62 -3.96 9.98
N LEU A 545 12.48 -4.26 10.63
CA LEU A 545 12.30 -5.55 11.32
C LEU A 545 11.66 -6.64 10.47
N ASN A 546 10.96 -6.32 9.37
CA ASN A 546 10.30 -7.38 8.58
C ASN A 546 10.04 -7.02 7.10
N GLY A 547 9.60 -5.79 6.81
CA GLY A 547 9.14 -5.38 5.47
C GLY A 547 10.27 -5.03 4.49
N GLY A 548 11.50 -4.77 4.95
CA GLY A 548 12.61 -4.34 4.12
C GLY A 548 12.46 -2.92 3.57
N LEU A 549 13.27 -2.57 2.58
CA LEU A 549 13.35 -1.24 2.00
C LEU A 549 13.13 -1.29 0.49
N LYS A 550 12.07 -0.62 0.00
CA LYS A 550 11.73 -0.52 -1.42
C LYS A 550 12.13 0.84 -2.00
N ASN A 551 12.78 0.82 -3.16
CA ASN A 551 12.97 1.99 -4.02
C ASN A 551 12.29 1.77 -5.36
N ARG A 552 11.49 2.74 -5.81
CA ARG A 552 11.02 2.83 -7.20
C ARG A 552 11.78 3.90 -7.98
N GLU A 553 11.19 4.36 -9.10
CA GLU A 553 11.73 5.44 -9.91
C GLU A 553 12.00 6.67 -9.03
N GLY A 554 13.22 7.14 -9.05
CA GLY A 554 13.66 8.30 -8.29
C GLY A 554 15.17 8.48 -8.40
N PHE A 555 15.70 9.53 -7.78
CA PHE A 555 17.07 9.94 -7.97
C PHE A 555 17.72 10.37 -6.66
N TYR A 556 19.05 10.18 -6.58
CA TYR A 556 19.93 10.70 -5.50
C TYR A 556 19.50 10.21 -4.12
N ARG A 557 19.32 8.89 -3.96
CA ARG A 557 19.02 8.27 -2.67
C ARG A 557 20.27 7.62 -2.10
N LEU A 558 20.58 7.96 -0.84
CA LEU A 558 21.65 7.33 -0.07
C LEU A 558 21.04 6.39 0.97
N ILE A 559 21.36 5.12 0.87
CA ILE A 559 20.92 4.04 1.76
C ILE A 559 22.18 3.43 2.38
N GLU A 560 22.48 3.81 3.62
CA GLU A 560 23.74 3.47 4.26
C GLU A 560 23.54 3.10 5.71
N ASN A 561 24.23 2.06 6.15
CA ASN A 561 24.27 1.67 7.56
C ASN A 561 22.93 1.30 8.16
N ASN A 562 22.03 0.65 7.38
CA ASN A 562 20.75 0.14 7.85
C ASN A 562 20.81 -1.37 8.10
N ILE A 563 19.91 -1.88 8.93
CA ILE A 563 19.72 -3.31 9.17
C ILE A 563 18.31 -3.68 8.68
N MET A 564 18.22 -4.68 7.78
CA MET A 564 16.96 -5.19 7.20
C MET A 564 16.77 -6.64 7.63
N VAL A 565 16.09 -6.83 8.77
CA VAL A 565 15.86 -8.14 9.39
C VAL A 565 14.82 -8.91 8.58
N ASN A 566 15.07 -10.22 8.35
CA ASN A 566 14.22 -11.12 7.56
C ASN A 566 13.97 -10.69 6.11
N ASN A 567 14.59 -9.63 5.65
CA ASN A 567 14.32 -8.99 4.38
C ASN A 567 15.60 -8.33 3.82
N GLY A 568 15.47 -7.51 2.78
CA GLY A 568 16.57 -6.84 2.13
C GLY A 568 16.17 -5.56 1.41
N PHE A 569 16.97 -5.18 0.43
CA PHE A 569 16.75 -4.03 -0.43
C PHE A 569 16.02 -4.45 -1.71
N HIS A 570 14.93 -3.76 -2.06
CA HIS A 570 14.05 -4.04 -3.19
C HIS A 570 14.04 -2.88 -4.20
N PRO A 571 14.87 -2.92 -5.26
CA PRO A 571 14.74 -1.98 -6.36
C PRO A 571 13.58 -2.38 -7.27
N HIS A 572 12.65 -1.44 -7.51
CA HIS A 572 11.51 -1.62 -8.40
C HIS A 572 11.52 -0.52 -9.47
N VAL A 573 11.25 -0.84 -10.76
CA VAL A 573 11.11 0.14 -11.84
C VAL A 573 12.13 1.28 -11.68
N TRP A 574 13.41 1.00 -11.94
CA TRP A 574 14.50 1.88 -11.53
C TRP A 574 15.12 2.60 -12.72
N TYR A 575 15.49 3.86 -12.56
CA TYR A 575 16.16 4.62 -13.60
C TYR A 575 17.65 4.24 -13.74
N LYS A 576 18.12 4.12 -15.00
CA LYS A 576 19.53 3.88 -15.33
C LYS A 576 20.45 4.90 -14.65
N HIS A 577 20.02 6.16 -14.60
CA HIS A 577 20.77 7.28 -14.06
C HIS A 577 20.33 7.71 -12.66
N SER A 578 19.76 6.82 -11.85
CA SER A 578 19.21 7.14 -10.53
C SER A 578 20.16 7.86 -9.58
N GLN A 579 21.50 7.68 -9.76
CA GLN A 579 22.55 8.21 -8.87
C GLN A 579 22.43 7.69 -7.43
N ASP A 580 21.73 6.59 -7.22
CA ASP A 580 21.54 5.98 -5.90
C ASP A 580 22.85 5.38 -5.39
N VAL A 581 23.00 5.40 -4.06
CA VAL A 581 24.10 4.78 -3.32
C VAL A 581 23.52 3.84 -2.26
N VAL A 582 23.89 2.56 -2.32
CA VAL A 582 23.44 1.52 -1.37
C VAL A 582 24.68 0.81 -0.83
N ARG A 583 25.08 1.10 0.41
CA ARG A 583 26.33 0.56 0.96
C ARG A 583 26.28 0.38 2.47
N SER A 584 27.16 -0.49 2.94
CA SER A 584 27.38 -0.74 4.39
C SER A 584 26.12 -1.13 5.14
N ASN A 585 25.13 -1.77 4.46
CA ASN A 585 23.92 -2.27 5.07
C ASN A 585 24.08 -3.74 5.46
N ILE A 586 23.30 -4.18 6.45
CA ILE A 586 23.15 -5.60 6.80
C ILE A 586 21.74 -6.04 6.38
N MET A 587 21.66 -7.05 5.52
CA MET A 587 20.43 -7.61 4.95
C MET A 587 20.32 -9.09 5.28
N TRP A 588 19.11 -9.61 5.44
CA TRP A 588 18.85 -11.04 5.64
C TRP A 588 18.78 -11.81 4.33
N THR A 589 18.34 -11.16 3.28
CA THR A 589 18.18 -11.75 1.95
C THR A 589 19.09 -11.04 0.96
N ASP A 590 19.54 -11.78 -0.03
CA ASP A 590 20.36 -11.29 -1.14
C ASP A 590 19.54 -10.99 -2.39
N HIS A 591 18.25 -10.70 -2.23
CA HIS A 591 17.42 -10.45 -3.37
C HIS A 591 17.29 -8.97 -3.66
N TYR A 592 17.54 -8.65 -4.91
CA TYR A 592 16.95 -7.55 -5.59
C TYR A 592 15.82 -8.14 -6.40
N LEU A 593 14.55 -7.85 -6.06
CA LEU A 593 13.45 -8.30 -6.88
C LEU A 593 13.43 -7.44 -8.13
N PRO A 594 13.90 -7.94 -9.29
CA PRO A 594 13.79 -7.21 -10.52
C PRO A 594 12.33 -7.19 -10.93
N ALA A 595 11.64 -6.12 -10.58
CA ALA A 595 10.35 -5.82 -11.20
C ALA A 595 10.58 -5.37 -12.65
N GLY A 596 9.51 -5.36 -13.46
CA GLY A 596 9.57 -4.79 -14.80
C GLY A 596 10.08 -3.35 -14.78
N GLY A 597 10.77 -2.94 -15.86
CA GLY A 597 11.34 -1.60 -15.94
C GLY A 597 12.67 -1.40 -15.24
N MET A 598 13.32 -2.46 -14.74
CA MET A 598 14.69 -2.37 -14.26
C MET A 598 15.64 -2.05 -15.40
N PRO A 599 16.59 -1.12 -15.20
CA PRO A 599 17.57 -0.80 -16.23
C PRO A 599 18.51 -1.98 -16.47
N SER A 600 19.12 -2.00 -17.67
CA SER A 600 20.35 -2.77 -17.86
C SER A 600 21.41 -2.25 -16.87
N THR A 601 22.17 -3.16 -16.35
CA THR A 601 23.25 -2.90 -15.38
C THR A 601 24.36 -2.02 -15.95
N PRO A 602 25.15 -1.38 -15.09
CA PRO A 602 25.22 -1.44 -13.62
C PRO A 602 24.16 -0.57 -12.92
N TRP A 603 23.70 -0.98 -11.74
CA TRP A 603 22.69 -0.26 -10.99
C TRP A 603 23.26 0.89 -10.15
N GLY A 604 22.57 2.03 -10.16
CA GLY A 604 22.90 3.19 -9.35
C GLY A 604 24.30 3.77 -9.63
N ARG A 605 24.71 4.69 -8.77
CA ARG A 605 26.07 5.21 -8.74
C ARG A 605 27.03 4.27 -7.99
N GLU A 606 26.58 3.71 -6.87
CA GLU A 606 27.32 2.79 -6.02
C GLU A 606 26.38 1.79 -5.37
N MET A 607 26.68 0.49 -5.49
CA MET A 607 26.08 -0.58 -4.70
C MET A 607 27.21 -1.48 -4.29
N ASP A 608 27.63 -1.42 -3.02
CA ASP A 608 28.80 -2.17 -2.58
C ASP A 608 28.94 -2.23 -1.06
N ARG A 609 29.79 -3.12 -0.57
CA ARG A 609 30.12 -3.26 0.85
C ARG A 609 28.89 -3.55 1.71
N ASN A 610 27.90 -4.24 1.18
CA ASN A 610 26.76 -4.73 1.93
C ASN A 610 27.04 -6.13 2.49
N LEU A 611 26.49 -6.46 3.65
CA LEU A 611 26.59 -7.77 4.26
C LEU A 611 25.24 -8.48 4.18
N VAL A 612 25.22 -9.64 3.53
CA VAL A 612 24.08 -10.56 3.58
C VAL A 612 24.26 -11.49 4.78
N HIS A 613 23.43 -11.32 5.79
CA HIS A 613 23.54 -12.07 7.05
C HIS A 613 23.18 -13.54 6.89
N ARG A 614 24.08 -14.41 7.35
CA ARG A 614 23.87 -15.85 7.48
C ARG A 614 24.36 -16.28 8.87
N PRO A 615 23.43 -16.63 9.77
CA PRO A 615 23.81 -17.10 11.10
C PRO A 615 24.75 -18.30 11.00
N ASN A 616 25.79 -18.27 11.83
CA ASN A 616 26.79 -19.36 11.93
C ASN A 616 27.57 -19.63 10.62
N ALA A 617 27.66 -18.69 9.69
CA ALA A 617 28.56 -18.82 8.55
C ALA A 617 30.01 -18.92 9.05
N ALA A 618 30.69 -20.01 8.70
CA ALA A 618 32.05 -20.31 9.19
C ALA A 618 33.07 -19.28 8.70
N GLU A 619 32.95 -18.84 7.45
CA GLU A 619 33.85 -17.90 6.80
C GLU A 619 33.06 -16.90 5.92
N PRO A 620 33.48 -15.63 5.85
CA PRO A 620 32.90 -14.67 4.92
C PRO A 620 33.14 -15.12 3.45
N LYS A 621 32.11 -14.98 2.61
CA LYS A 621 32.18 -15.29 1.17
C LYS A 621 31.70 -14.08 0.35
N PRO A 622 32.23 -13.89 -0.89
CA PRO A 622 31.69 -12.88 -1.80
C PRO A 622 30.18 -13.06 -2.04
N ALA A 623 29.42 -11.99 -2.05
CA ALA A 623 27.98 -11.99 -2.37
C ALA A 623 27.79 -12.02 -3.91
N ALA A 624 28.19 -13.15 -4.53
CA ALA A 624 28.19 -13.30 -5.98
C ALA A 624 26.80 -13.09 -6.64
N GLY A 625 25.73 -13.40 -5.91
CA GLY A 625 24.35 -13.16 -6.36
C GLY A 625 24.07 -11.67 -6.54
N LEU A 626 24.42 -10.84 -5.54
CA LEU A 626 24.29 -9.39 -5.62
C LEU A 626 25.14 -8.82 -6.77
N ALA A 627 26.42 -9.21 -6.83
CA ALA A 627 27.35 -8.73 -7.85
C ALA A 627 26.90 -9.07 -9.28
N LYS A 628 26.31 -10.25 -9.49
CA LYS A 628 25.75 -10.65 -10.78
C LYS A 628 24.53 -9.82 -11.17
N GLN A 629 23.64 -9.53 -10.22
CA GLN A 629 22.41 -8.81 -10.47
C GLN A 629 22.65 -7.32 -10.70
N SER A 630 23.39 -6.68 -9.82
CA SER A 630 23.62 -5.23 -9.88
C SER A 630 24.74 -4.83 -10.84
N GLN A 631 25.65 -5.75 -11.25
CA GLN A 631 26.97 -5.51 -11.86
C GLN A 631 27.82 -4.53 -11.04
N ARG A 632 27.60 -4.54 -9.74
CA ARG A 632 28.35 -3.84 -8.69
C ARG A 632 28.59 -4.83 -7.55
N ASP A 633 28.54 -4.43 -6.29
CA ASP A 633 28.69 -5.29 -5.10
C ASP A 633 29.97 -6.16 -5.08
N ALA A 634 31.04 -5.67 -5.68
CA ALA A 634 32.31 -6.43 -5.79
C ALA A 634 32.92 -6.77 -4.41
N ASN A 635 32.69 -5.92 -3.41
CA ASN A 635 33.16 -6.07 -2.04
C ASN A 635 32.04 -6.42 -1.05
N SER A 636 30.80 -6.70 -1.52
CA SER A 636 29.71 -7.20 -0.69
C SER A 636 29.92 -8.66 -0.34
N ILE A 637 29.55 -9.06 0.88
CA ILE A 637 29.81 -10.41 1.40
C ILE A 637 28.58 -11.09 1.99
N ILE A 638 28.63 -12.40 2.04
CA ILE A 638 27.75 -13.26 2.84
C ILE A 638 28.52 -13.67 4.08
N ALA A 639 28.05 -13.33 5.27
CA ALA A 639 28.73 -13.66 6.54
C ALA A 639 27.74 -13.62 7.72
N ASP A 640 28.16 -14.17 8.86
CA ASP A 640 27.49 -13.89 10.14
C ASP A 640 27.79 -12.47 10.57
N ALA A 641 26.75 -11.63 10.75
CA ALA A 641 26.91 -10.27 11.24
C ALA A 641 27.34 -10.22 12.71
N MET A 642 27.27 -11.32 13.44
CA MET A 642 27.64 -11.44 14.86
C MET A 642 26.85 -10.47 15.74
N PHE A 643 25.53 -10.46 15.65
CA PHE A 643 24.69 -9.61 16.50
C PHE A 643 24.83 -9.95 17.98
N VAL A 644 24.61 -8.95 18.85
CA VAL A 644 24.75 -9.07 20.30
C VAL A 644 23.67 -9.98 20.89
N ASP A 645 22.39 -9.60 20.71
CA ASP A 645 21.22 -10.39 21.12
C ASP A 645 20.00 -10.05 20.24
N PRO A 646 19.96 -10.53 19.02
CA PRO A 646 18.92 -10.16 18.06
C PRO A 646 17.53 -10.71 18.46
N ALA A 647 17.46 -11.75 19.29
CA ALA A 647 16.21 -12.29 19.79
C ALA A 647 15.51 -11.34 20.80
N GLN A 648 16.30 -10.55 21.51
CA GLN A 648 15.81 -9.52 22.42
C GLN A 648 15.80 -8.11 21.78
N GLY A 649 16.11 -8.00 20.47
CA GLY A 649 16.08 -6.74 19.72
C GLY A 649 17.39 -5.94 19.75
N ASP A 650 18.47 -6.50 20.30
CA ASP A 650 19.79 -5.88 20.21
C ASP A 650 20.54 -6.35 18.96
N PHE A 651 20.36 -5.59 17.90
CA PHE A 651 20.99 -5.85 16.60
C PHE A 651 22.33 -5.11 16.44
N ARG A 652 22.93 -4.60 17.51
CA ARG A 652 24.32 -4.15 17.46
C ARG A 652 25.20 -5.34 17.15
N VAL A 653 26.25 -5.10 16.36
CA VAL A 653 27.22 -6.14 16.04
C VAL A 653 28.36 -6.14 17.07
N LYS A 654 28.87 -7.35 17.39
CA LYS A 654 30.00 -7.55 18.30
C LYS A 654 31.31 -7.07 17.67
N ASP A 655 32.30 -6.79 18.49
CA ASP A 655 33.66 -6.57 18.04
C ASP A 655 34.14 -7.76 17.19
N GLY A 656 34.87 -7.46 16.11
CA GLY A 656 35.32 -8.49 15.17
C GLY A 656 34.29 -8.86 14.07
N SER A 657 33.06 -8.32 14.11
CA SER A 657 32.08 -8.53 13.06
C SER A 657 32.60 -8.15 11.68
N PRO A 658 32.38 -8.98 10.64
CA PRO A 658 32.71 -8.63 9.27
C PRO A 658 32.04 -7.36 8.77
N ALA A 659 30.87 -7.00 9.32
CA ALA A 659 30.14 -5.78 8.95
C ALA A 659 30.96 -4.51 9.22
N LEU A 660 31.73 -4.49 10.33
CA LEU A 660 32.59 -3.34 10.68
C LEU A 660 33.65 -3.08 9.61
N LYS A 661 34.20 -4.13 8.98
CA LYS A 661 35.18 -4.01 7.90
C LYS A 661 34.56 -3.46 6.61
N LEU A 662 33.26 -3.57 6.45
CA LEU A 662 32.49 -3.02 5.31
C LEU A 662 32.04 -1.57 5.56
N GLY A 663 32.42 -0.99 6.72
CA GLY A 663 32.05 0.38 7.08
C GLY A 663 30.74 0.51 7.83
N PHE A 664 30.12 -0.60 8.28
CA PHE A 664 28.99 -0.56 9.19
C PHE A 664 29.43 -0.03 10.56
N VAL A 665 28.60 0.79 11.19
CA VAL A 665 28.83 1.36 12.51
C VAL A 665 27.61 1.12 13.39
N ASN A 666 27.80 0.62 14.62
CA ASN A 666 26.70 0.49 15.58
C ASN A 666 26.06 1.85 15.87
N PHE A 667 24.75 1.87 15.98
CA PHE A 667 23.95 3.07 16.30
C PHE A 667 23.04 2.84 17.49
N PRO A 668 22.54 3.91 18.16
CA PRO A 668 21.65 3.78 19.30
C PRO A 668 20.36 3.02 18.95
N MET A 669 20.04 1.97 19.69
CA MET A 669 18.82 1.14 19.50
C MET A 669 17.89 1.16 20.74
N ASP A 670 18.21 1.97 21.72
CA ASP A 670 17.50 2.13 23.00
C ASP A 670 16.68 3.44 23.08
N GLN A 671 16.73 4.26 22.02
CA GLN A 671 16.12 5.60 22.00
C GLN A 671 14.92 5.72 21.05
N PHE A 672 14.45 4.61 20.49
CA PHE A 672 13.29 4.61 19.61
C PHE A 672 12.00 4.95 20.35
N GLY A 673 11.15 5.72 19.71
CA GLY A 673 9.83 6.06 20.20
C GLY A 673 9.81 7.10 21.33
N VAL A 674 8.65 7.21 21.98
CA VAL A 674 8.40 8.22 23.02
C VAL A 674 9.35 8.10 24.19
N GLN A 675 9.81 9.25 24.68
CA GLN A 675 10.73 9.34 25.81
C GLN A 675 10.03 9.81 27.10
N LYS A 676 8.97 10.61 26.98
CA LYS A 676 8.18 11.09 28.10
C LYS A 676 7.66 9.92 28.94
N PRO A 677 7.97 9.85 30.28
CA PRO A 677 7.67 8.67 31.08
C PRO A 677 6.20 8.25 31.09
N GLU A 678 5.26 9.22 31.09
CA GLU A 678 3.83 8.94 31.10
C GLU A 678 3.36 8.31 29.78
N LEU A 679 3.91 8.75 28.64
CA LEU A 679 3.62 8.16 27.33
C LEU A 679 4.32 6.82 27.16
N LYS A 680 5.56 6.70 27.60
CA LYS A 680 6.34 5.47 27.52
C LYS A 680 5.71 4.33 28.32
N ALA A 681 5.06 4.63 29.45
CA ALA A 681 4.39 3.65 30.30
C ALA A 681 3.16 3.01 29.61
N ILE A 682 2.53 3.68 28.65
CA ILE A 682 1.35 3.19 27.93
C ILE A 682 1.62 2.86 26.46
N ALA A 683 2.76 3.27 25.92
CA ALA A 683 3.14 2.96 24.55
C ALA A 683 3.47 1.48 24.39
N ARG A 684 3.02 0.90 23.27
CA ARG A 684 3.48 -0.42 22.83
C ARG A 684 4.84 -0.29 22.15
N THR A 685 5.58 -1.39 22.13
CA THR A 685 6.78 -1.57 21.32
C THR A 685 6.57 -2.74 20.35
N PRO A 686 7.20 -2.75 19.16
CA PRO A 686 7.07 -3.87 18.24
C PRO A 686 7.69 -5.13 18.86
N GLN A 687 7.02 -6.26 18.69
CA GLN A 687 7.62 -7.54 19.00
C GLN A 687 8.74 -7.81 17.98
N ILE A 688 9.82 -8.43 18.42
CA ILE A 688 10.85 -8.88 17.47
C ILE A 688 10.27 -10.06 16.67
N PRO A 689 10.31 -10.01 15.34
CA PRO A 689 9.79 -11.10 14.52
C PRO A 689 10.62 -12.36 14.73
N ARG A 690 10.03 -13.52 14.49
CA ARG A 690 10.80 -14.78 14.45
C ARG A 690 11.91 -14.62 13.40
N LEU A 691 13.15 -14.72 13.82
CA LEU A 691 14.29 -14.60 12.92
C LEU A 691 14.32 -15.77 11.94
N MET A 692 14.32 -15.48 10.65
CA MET A 692 14.41 -16.49 9.61
C MET A 692 15.85 -17.01 9.54
N THR A 693 16.00 -18.31 9.42
CA THR A 693 17.28 -18.95 9.07
C THR A 693 17.21 -19.28 7.57
N PRO A 694 17.95 -18.55 6.71
CA PRO A 694 17.96 -18.86 5.29
C PRO A 694 18.48 -20.28 5.04
N ALA A 695 17.81 -21.06 4.20
CA ALA A 695 18.22 -22.40 3.84
C ALA A 695 19.34 -22.37 2.77
N GLY A 696 20.28 -23.33 2.83
CA GLY A 696 21.29 -23.55 1.81
C GLY A 696 22.34 -22.46 1.69
N ASP A 697 22.80 -22.20 0.46
CA ASP A 697 23.80 -21.17 0.15
C ASP A 697 23.25 -19.71 0.24
N GLY A 698 22.01 -19.58 0.70
CA GLY A 698 21.34 -18.32 0.85
C GLY A 698 20.82 -17.71 -0.45
N SER A 699 21.05 -18.35 -1.57
CA SER A 699 20.29 -18.02 -2.75
C SER A 699 18.83 -18.44 -2.50
N ILE A 700 17.93 -17.47 -2.28
CA ILE A 700 16.56 -17.70 -2.66
C ILE A 700 16.64 -17.87 -4.18
N LYS A 701 16.76 -19.15 -4.62
CA LYS A 701 16.41 -19.41 -6.02
C LYS A 701 14.97 -18.91 -6.09
N PRO A 702 14.66 -17.86 -6.85
CA PRO A 702 13.29 -17.64 -7.23
C PRO A 702 12.86 -19.00 -7.75
N ALA A 703 11.84 -19.59 -7.17
CA ALA A 703 11.30 -20.87 -7.65
C ALA A 703 11.29 -20.68 -9.14
N LEU A 704 12.06 -21.49 -9.88
CA LEU A 704 12.28 -21.27 -11.32
C LEU A 704 10.88 -21.19 -11.89
N GLN A 705 10.39 -19.96 -12.00
CA GLN A 705 9.03 -19.73 -12.44
C GLN A 705 9.03 -20.26 -13.83
N ARG A 706 8.28 -21.33 -14.02
CA ARG A 706 8.15 -21.96 -15.32
C ARG A 706 7.74 -20.86 -16.30
N ARG A 707 8.49 -20.71 -17.38
CA ARG A 707 8.10 -19.86 -18.49
C ARG A 707 7.04 -20.57 -19.28
N HIS A 708 5.90 -19.94 -19.41
CA HIS A 708 4.79 -20.44 -20.20
C HIS A 708 4.68 -19.65 -21.49
N PHE A 709 4.02 -20.24 -22.47
CA PHE A 709 3.78 -19.60 -23.74
C PHE A 709 2.29 -19.58 -24.04
N VAL A 710 1.71 -18.38 -24.00
CA VAL A 710 0.30 -18.15 -24.32
C VAL A 710 0.24 -17.21 -25.50
N TRP A 711 -0.44 -17.61 -26.55
CA TRP A 711 -0.54 -16.87 -27.84
C TRP A 711 0.81 -16.42 -28.38
N GLN A 712 1.83 -17.28 -28.23
CA GLN A 712 3.22 -17.06 -28.62
C GLN A 712 3.94 -15.97 -27.81
N ALA A 713 3.30 -15.35 -26.82
CA ALA A 713 3.95 -14.53 -25.81
C ALA A 713 4.54 -15.40 -24.71
N GLU A 714 5.67 -14.98 -24.15
CA GLU A 714 6.22 -15.57 -22.95
C GLU A 714 5.56 -14.95 -21.74
N VAL A 715 4.97 -15.78 -20.86
CA VAL A 715 4.20 -15.33 -19.69
C VAL A 715 4.62 -16.09 -18.44
N ARG A 716 4.31 -15.52 -17.29
CA ARG A 716 4.47 -16.13 -15.97
C ARG A 716 3.39 -15.69 -14.99
N ASP A 717 3.25 -16.41 -13.91
CA ASP A 717 2.41 -15.98 -12.79
C ASP A 717 2.96 -14.73 -12.12
N ILE A 718 2.08 -13.91 -11.54
CA ILE A 718 2.45 -12.87 -10.59
C ILE A 718 2.98 -13.53 -9.33
N ALA A 719 4.11 -13.02 -8.83
CA ALA A 719 4.80 -13.56 -7.66
C ALA A 719 4.90 -12.52 -6.54
N GLY A 720 4.00 -12.64 -5.57
CA GLY A 720 4.07 -11.92 -4.31
C GLY A 720 3.97 -10.40 -4.40
N LEU A 721 4.25 -9.76 -3.28
CA LEU A 721 4.13 -8.31 -3.10
C LEU A 721 5.00 -7.48 -4.06
N GLY A 722 6.16 -8.02 -4.46
CA GLY A 722 7.06 -7.33 -5.39
C GLY A 722 6.43 -7.05 -6.74
N ASP A 723 5.85 -8.07 -7.37
CA ASP A 723 5.15 -7.90 -8.66
C ASP A 723 3.88 -7.06 -8.50
N ARG A 724 3.10 -7.31 -7.43
CA ARG A 724 1.92 -6.51 -7.13
C ARG A 724 2.26 -5.02 -7.09
N SER A 725 3.30 -4.65 -6.36
CA SER A 725 3.78 -3.28 -6.23
C SER A 725 4.30 -2.72 -7.55
N ALA A 726 5.15 -3.49 -8.26
CA ALA A 726 5.78 -3.04 -9.50
C ALA A 726 4.77 -2.67 -10.58
N TYR A 727 3.70 -3.46 -10.69
CA TYR A 727 2.67 -3.29 -11.72
C TYR A 727 1.41 -2.60 -11.21
N GLY A 728 1.31 -2.26 -9.91
CA GLY A 728 0.13 -1.61 -9.31
C GLY A 728 -1.12 -2.47 -9.36
N LEU A 729 -1.00 -3.77 -9.04
CA LEU A 729 -2.07 -4.74 -9.20
C LEU A 729 -3.04 -4.74 -8.02
N PRO A 730 -4.31 -5.14 -8.24
CA PRO A 730 -5.30 -5.26 -7.18
C PRO A 730 -5.00 -6.38 -6.17
N GLY A 731 -4.11 -7.33 -6.52
CA GLY A 731 -3.75 -8.46 -5.67
C GLY A 731 -2.50 -9.15 -6.16
N GLU A 732 -2.03 -10.14 -5.41
CA GLU A 732 -0.85 -10.95 -5.76
C GLU A 732 -1.23 -12.08 -6.72
N TYR A 733 -1.93 -11.76 -7.80
CA TYR A 733 -2.40 -12.71 -8.79
C TYR A 733 -2.48 -12.08 -10.19
N GLY A 734 -2.51 -12.93 -11.21
CA GLY A 734 -2.56 -12.55 -12.60
C GLY A 734 -1.46 -13.19 -13.43
N VAL A 735 -1.48 -12.96 -14.73
CA VAL A 735 -0.51 -13.50 -15.69
C VAL A 735 0.24 -12.37 -16.37
N LEU A 736 1.53 -12.28 -16.08
CA LEU A 736 2.42 -11.23 -16.61
C LEU A 736 2.95 -11.62 -17.99
N CYS A 737 2.82 -10.74 -18.98
CA CYS A 737 3.45 -10.83 -20.29
C CYS A 737 4.91 -10.38 -20.21
N VAL A 738 5.84 -11.33 -20.11
CA VAL A 738 7.29 -11.07 -19.96
C VAL A 738 7.89 -10.62 -21.30
N ASN A 739 7.46 -11.27 -22.38
CA ASN A 739 7.91 -10.93 -23.73
C ASN A 739 6.79 -11.18 -24.73
N VAL A 740 6.53 -10.21 -25.59
CA VAL A 740 5.51 -10.28 -26.66
C VAL A 740 6.19 -10.04 -28.00
N PRO A 741 6.55 -11.11 -28.75
CA PRO A 741 7.17 -10.97 -30.06
C PRO A 741 6.26 -10.26 -31.06
N GLU A 742 6.78 -9.33 -31.87
CA GLU A 742 6.00 -8.49 -32.79
C GLU A 742 5.07 -9.26 -33.74
N ARG A 743 5.45 -10.47 -34.15
CA ARG A 743 4.65 -11.30 -35.05
C ARG A 743 3.75 -12.30 -34.35
N SER A 744 3.74 -12.30 -33.01
CA SER A 744 2.93 -13.22 -32.21
C SER A 744 1.44 -12.92 -32.32
N LEU A 745 0.61 -13.92 -32.04
CA LEU A 745 -0.83 -13.72 -31.92
C LEU A 745 -1.17 -12.73 -30.81
N ALA A 746 -0.43 -12.76 -29.69
CA ALA A 746 -0.58 -11.78 -28.62
C ALA A 746 -0.34 -10.34 -29.11
N ALA A 747 0.73 -10.08 -29.88
CA ALA A 747 0.99 -8.76 -30.45
C ALA A 747 -0.14 -8.31 -31.41
N LYS A 748 -0.64 -9.23 -32.26
CA LYS A 748 -1.78 -8.95 -33.15
C LYS A 748 -3.06 -8.61 -32.38
N ALA A 749 -3.28 -9.23 -31.23
CA ALA A 749 -4.40 -8.94 -30.34
C ALA A 749 -4.20 -7.65 -29.51
N GLY A 750 -3.03 -7.01 -29.60
CA GLY A 750 -2.74 -5.75 -28.93
C GLY A 750 -2.03 -5.87 -27.59
N PHE A 751 -1.57 -7.06 -27.19
CA PHE A 751 -0.76 -7.22 -25.97
C PHE A 751 0.62 -6.57 -26.14
N GLN A 752 1.15 -6.13 -25.02
CA GLN A 752 2.48 -5.54 -24.90
C GLN A 752 3.26 -6.24 -23.77
N LYS A 753 4.58 -6.08 -23.80
CA LYS A 753 5.39 -6.44 -22.65
C LYS A 753 4.91 -5.68 -21.41
N ASP A 754 4.99 -6.33 -20.26
CA ASP A 754 4.56 -5.83 -18.96
C ASP A 754 3.02 -5.67 -18.78
N ASP A 755 2.21 -6.15 -19.70
CA ASP A 755 0.79 -6.35 -19.48
C ASP A 755 0.54 -7.46 -18.47
N VAL A 756 -0.47 -7.29 -17.61
CA VAL A 756 -0.91 -8.33 -16.70
C VAL A 756 -2.36 -8.72 -16.99
N ILE A 757 -2.57 -9.97 -17.33
CA ILE A 757 -3.90 -10.53 -17.58
C ILE A 757 -4.57 -10.77 -16.24
N LEU A 758 -5.71 -10.13 -15.99
CA LEU A 758 -6.47 -10.23 -14.74
C LEU A 758 -7.79 -10.99 -14.89
N ALA A 759 -8.39 -11.00 -16.08
CA ALA A 759 -9.62 -11.76 -16.32
C ALA A 759 -9.70 -12.27 -17.78
N CYS A 760 -10.40 -13.39 -17.95
CA CYS A 760 -10.76 -13.98 -19.23
C CYS A 760 -12.27 -14.25 -19.25
N ASN A 761 -12.99 -13.71 -20.22
CA ASN A 761 -14.46 -13.83 -20.36
C ASN A 761 -15.23 -13.42 -19.08
N GLY A 762 -14.67 -12.48 -18.30
CA GLY A 762 -15.24 -11.98 -17.04
C GLY A 762 -14.88 -12.82 -15.80
N GLU A 763 -14.19 -13.95 -15.96
CA GLU A 763 -13.68 -14.74 -14.84
C GLU A 763 -12.27 -14.31 -14.46
N THR A 764 -11.99 -14.24 -13.15
CA THR A 764 -10.67 -13.81 -12.64
C THR A 764 -9.59 -14.84 -12.98
N VAL A 765 -8.54 -14.39 -13.65
CA VAL A 765 -7.34 -15.18 -13.94
C VAL A 765 -6.35 -15.01 -12.80
N ARG A 766 -6.09 -16.09 -12.07
CA ARG A 766 -5.14 -16.06 -10.94
C ARG A 766 -3.75 -16.57 -11.34
N THR A 767 -3.68 -17.51 -12.25
CA THR A 767 -2.44 -18.19 -12.69
C THR A 767 -2.49 -18.43 -14.19
N VAL A 768 -1.34 -18.77 -14.78
CA VAL A 768 -1.25 -19.21 -16.18
C VAL A 768 -2.10 -20.46 -16.41
N ASP A 769 -2.08 -21.40 -15.47
CA ASP A 769 -2.90 -22.61 -15.57
C ASP A 769 -4.39 -22.30 -15.65
N ALA A 770 -4.88 -21.35 -14.82
CA ALA A 770 -6.27 -20.90 -14.88
C ALA A 770 -6.62 -20.24 -16.23
N LEU A 771 -5.69 -19.48 -16.79
CA LEU A 771 -5.88 -18.88 -18.12
C LEU A 771 -5.96 -19.94 -19.22
N LEU A 772 -5.08 -20.94 -19.18
CA LEU A 772 -5.08 -22.06 -20.13
C LEU A 772 -6.34 -22.91 -20.04
N ASP A 773 -6.83 -23.16 -18.81
CA ASP A 773 -8.11 -23.83 -18.59
C ASP A 773 -9.26 -23.07 -19.27
N LEU A 774 -9.41 -21.78 -18.98
CA LEU A 774 -10.45 -20.92 -19.57
C LEU A 774 -10.34 -20.83 -21.09
N GLN A 775 -9.13 -20.80 -21.63
CA GLN A 775 -8.87 -20.85 -23.07
C GLN A 775 -9.38 -22.17 -23.68
N ASN A 776 -9.05 -23.29 -23.05
CA ASN A 776 -9.44 -24.62 -23.53
C ASN A 776 -10.97 -24.83 -23.42
N ASP A 777 -11.58 -24.42 -22.31
CA ASP A 777 -13.03 -24.49 -22.09
C ASP A 777 -13.84 -23.64 -23.09
N SER A 778 -13.22 -22.57 -23.59
CA SER A 778 -13.82 -21.71 -24.61
C SER A 778 -13.85 -22.38 -26.00
N ALA A 779 -13.16 -23.52 -26.18
CA ALA A 779 -13.17 -24.36 -27.38
C ALA A 779 -13.02 -23.57 -28.70
N GLY A 780 -12.10 -22.59 -28.74
CA GLY A 780 -11.80 -21.80 -29.92
C GLY A 780 -12.70 -20.59 -30.16
N LYS A 781 -13.68 -20.29 -29.29
CA LYS A 781 -14.44 -19.03 -29.38
C LYS A 781 -13.55 -17.85 -29.03
N PRO A 782 -13.79 -16.65 -29.60
CA PRO A 782 -13.03 -15.47 -29.23
C PRO A 782 -13.02 -15.22 -27.73
N LEU A 783 -11.86 -14.90 -27.18
CA LEU A 783 -11.65 -14.62 -25.76
C LEU A 783 -11.63 -13.11 -25.53
N ARG A 784 -12.42 -12.64 -24.59
CA ARG A 784 -12.29 -11.29 -24.07
C ARG A 784 -11.34 -11.34 -22.87
N ILE A 785 -10.25 -10.61 -22.96
CA ILE A 785 -9.19 -10.58 -21.94
C ILE A 785 -9.13 -9.18 -21.33
N ASP A 786 -9.31 -9.09 -20.02
CA ASP A 786 -9.10 -7.84 -19.31
C ASP A 786 -7.64 -7.77 -18.85
N VAL A 787 -6.93 -6.79 -19.41
CA VAL A 787 -5.50 -6.58 -19.21
C VAL A 787 -5.26 -5.35 -18.36
N HIS A 788 -4.41 -5.47 -17.36
CA HIS A 788 -3.89 -4.33 -16.61
C HIS A 788 -2.64 -3.78 -17.28
N ARG A 789 -2.67 -2.51 -17.68
CA ARG A 789 -1.59 -1.79 -18.35
C ARG A 789 -1.52 -0.37 -17.85
N LYS A 790 -0.33 0.10 -17.42
CA LYS A 790 -0.11 1.46 -16.92
C LYS A 790 -1.17 1.89 -15.89
N GLN A 791 -1.44 0.99 -14.94
CA GLN A 791 -2.39 1.18 -13.84
C GLN A 791 -3.86 1.38 -14.27
N GLY A 792 -4.20 0.97 -15.47
CA GLY A 792 -5.57 0.93 -15.99
C GLY A 792 -5.92 -0.44 -16.53
N THR A 793 -7.20 -0.76 -16.60
CA THR A 793 -7.69 -1.99 -17.21
C THR A 793 -8.23 -1.68 -18.62
N LEU A 794 -7.84 -2.49 -19.59
CA LEU A 794 -8.36 -2.40 -20.95
C LEU A 794 -8.77 -3.79 -21.45
N PRO A 795 -9.88 -3.92 -22.20
CA PRO A 795 -10.28 -5.17 -22.81
C PRO A 795 -9.53 -5.37 -24.13
N LEU A 796 -8.99 -6.59 -24.32
CA LEU A 796 -8.47 -7.07 -25.59
C LEU A 796 -9.29 -8.28 -26.04
N THR A 797 -9.26 -8.57 -27.35
CA THR A 797 -9.91 -9.75 -27.90
C THR A 797 -8.87 -10.63 -28.59
N VAL A 798 -8.85 -11.92 -28.25
CA VAL A 798 -7.99 -12.90 -28.88
C VAL A 798 -8.86 -13.87 -29.69
N SER A 799 -8.61 -13.92 -30.99
CA SER A 799 -9.22 -14.87 -31.91
C SER A 799 -8.15 -15.72 -32.54
N ASP A 800 -8.56 -16.82 -33.19
CA ASP A 800 -7.65 -17.67 -33.99
C ASP A 800 -6.46 -18.24 -33.17
N TYR A 801 -6.72 -18.65 -31.92
CA TYR A 801 -5.71 -19.21 -31.04
C TYR A 801 -5.73 -20.75 -31.04
N ALA A 802 -4.59 -21.37 -30.69
CA ALA A 802 -4.52 -22.80 -30.46
C ALA A 802 -5.15 -23.17 -29.09
N PHE A 803 -5.88 -24.29 -29.06
CA PHE A 803 -6.49 -24.84 -27.83
C PHE A 803 -6.35 -26.36 -27.81
N ALA A 804 -6.42 -26.94 -26.63
CA ALA A 804 -6.39 -28.37 -26.43
C ALA A 804 -7.75 -28.91 -25.97
N ALA A 805 -8.24 -29.94 -26.64
CA ALA A 805 -9.30 -30.79 -26.14
C ALA A 805 -8.65 -31.98 -25.42
N VAL A 806 -9.04 -32.25 -24.18
CA VAL A 806 -8.50 -33.34 -23.35
C VAL A 806 -9.61 -34.36 -23.12
N GLU A 807 -9.36 -35.59 -23.52
CA GLU A 807 -10.28 -36.70 -23.34
C GLU A 807 -9.69 -37.70 -22.34
N TYR A 808 -10.50 -38.10 -21.38
CA TYR A 808 -10.17 -39.10 -20.37
C TYR A 808 -10.93 -40.38 -20.67
N GLN A 809 -10.25 -41.42 -21.06
CA GLN A 809 -10.90 -42.68 -21.44
C GLN A 809 -10.66 -43.77 -20.38
N PRO A 810 -11.74 -44.41 -19.84
CA PRO A 810 -11.61 -45.65 -19.12
C PRO A 810 -11.27 -46.74 -20.13
N SER A 811 -10.15 -47.36 -19.96
CA SER A 811 -9.68 -48.58 -20.67
C SER A 811 -10.30 -48.80 -22.08
N PRO A 812 -9.71 -48.25 -23.15
CA PRO A 812 -10.14 -48.68 -24.48
C PRO A 812 -9.85 -50.14 -24.61
N ASP A 813 -10.77 -50.92 -25.23
CA ASP A 813 -10.37 -52.19 -25.86
C ASP A 813 -9.12 -51.90 -26.68
N PHE A 814 -8.01 -52.57 -26.41
CA PHE A 814 -6.69 -52.31 -27.03
C PHE A 814 -6.74 -52.46 -28.54
N LYS A 815 -7.47 -51.65 -29.22
CA LYS A 815 -7.51 -51.55 -30.67
C LYS A 815 -6.41 -50.61 -31.14
N ALA A 816 -5.72 -51.01 -32.18
CA ALA A 816 -4.80 -50.14 -32.88
C ALA A 816 -5.48 -48.80 -33.10
N ILE A 817 -4.83 -47.67 -32.76
CA ILE A 817 -5.31 -46.37 -33.13
C ILE A 817 -5.33 -46.30 -34.64
N PRO A 818 -6.43 -45.90 -35.29
CA PRO A 818 -6.46 -45.85 -36.73
C PRO A 818 -5.39 -44.86 -37.24
N LEU A 819 -4.31 -45.36 -37.79
CA LEU A 819 -3.33 -44.55 -38.52
C LEU A 819 -3.91 -43.99 -39.83
N ALA A 820 -5.11 -44.47 -40.22
CA ALA A 820 -5.84 -44.06 -41.39
C ALA A 820 -6.77 -42.85 -41.15
N LEU A 821 -6.46 -41.95 -40.27
CA LEU A 821 -7.17 -40.65 -40.14
C LEU A 821 -6.92 -39.83 -41.41
N ALA A 822 -7.96 -39.18 -41.94
CA ALA A 822 -7.80 -38.25 -43.05
C ALA A 822 -6.76 -37.18 -42.67
N GLY A 823 -5.71 -37.07 -43.48
CA GLY A 823 -4.60 -36.14 -43.25
C GLY A 823 -3.50 -36.64 -42.31
N TYR A 824 -3.56 -37.87 -41.79
CA TYR A 824 -2.45 -38.42 -40.96
C TYR A 824 -1.16 -38.43 -41.77
N LEU A 825 -0.09 -37.90 -41.17
CA LEU A 825 1.25 -37.92 -41.73
C LEU A 825 2.20 -38.67 -40.79
N ALA A 826 2.75 -39.79 -41.26
CA ALA A 826 3.84 -40.41 -40.58
C ALA A 826 5.10 -39.55 -40.63
N PRO A 827 5.78 -39.25 -39.54
CA PRO A 827 7.02 -38.51 -39.58
C PRO A 827 8.10 -39.28 -40.31
N ALA A 828 8.93 -38.61 -41.09
CA ALA A 828 10.04 -39.24 -41.80
C ALA A 828 11.09 -39.76 -40.77
N ARG A 829 11.22 -39.12 -39.62
CA ARG A 829 12.12 -39.48 -38.57
C ARG A 829 11.64 -38.97 -37.19
N ILE A 830 11.80 -39.75 -36.14
CA ILE A 830 11.61 -39.36 -34.77
C ILE A 830 12.90 -39.53 -33.96
N LEU A 831 13.26 -38.57 -33.15
CA LEU A 831 14.50 -38.52 -32.39
C LEU A 831 14.20 -38.19 -30.92
N ALA A 832 14.98 -38.75 -29.99
CA ALA A 832 15.01 -38.33 -28.59
C ALA A 832 16.20 -37.40 -28.35
N GLY A 833 15.99 -36.33 -27.56
CA GLY A 833 17.06 -35.44 -27.10
C GLY A 833 17.67 -35.93 -25.80
N GLU A 834 18.66 -35.19 -25.32
CA GLU A 834 19.23 -35.42 -23.97
C GLU A 834 18.14 -35.21 -22.88
N PRO A 835 18.14 -36.07 -21.88
CA PRO A 835 19.08 -37.11 -21.51
C PRO A 835 18.87 -38.52 -22.15
N GLY A 836 18.22 -38.66 -23.26
CA GLY A 836 18.19 -39.81 -24.16
C GLY A 836 17.90 -41.23 -23.61
N ALA A 837 17.89 -41.48 -22.32
CA ALA A 837 17.59 -42.77 -21.72
C ALA A 837 16.07 -43.01 -21.68
N MET A 838 15.62 -44.10 -22.32
CA MET A 838 14.21 -44.42 -22.46
C MET A 838 13.96 -45.89 -22.11
N ASN A 839 12.75 -46.19 -21.63
CA ASN A 839 12.38 -47.58 -21.29
C ASN A 839 12.01 -48.39 -22.52
N GLU A 840 11.53 -47.78 -23.61
CA GLU A 840 11.11 -48.41 -24.85
C GLU A 840 11.71 -47.67 -26.05
N PRO A 841 11.83 -48.32 -27.21
CA PRO A 841 12.29 -47.66 -28.43
C PRO A 841 11.38 -46.51 -28.82
N ILE A 842 11.97 -45.34 -29.18
CA ILE A 842 11.21 -44.14 -29.56
C ILE A 842 10.23 -44.36 -30.72
N SER A 843 10.45 -45.41 -31.55
CA SER A 843 9.58 -45.75 -32.66
C SER A 843 8.17 -46.15 -32.26
N VAL A 844 7.94 -46.58 -31.01
CA VAL A 844 6.60 -46.91 -30.53
C VAL A 844 5.69 -45.71 -30.42
N LEU A 845 6.24 -44.47 -30.38
CA LEU A 845 5.42 -43.26 -30.36
C LEU A 845 4.62 -42.99 -31.66
N THR A 846 4.88 -43.77 -32.72
CA THR A 846 4.24 -43.60 -34.04
C THR A 846 3.87 -44.94 -34.67
N ASP A 847 3.70 -46.01 -33.86
CA ASP A 847 3.39 -47.37 -34.33
C ASP A 847 1.88 -47.65 -34.41
N GLY A 848 1.05 -46.69 -33.99
CA GLY A 848 -0.41 -46.82 -34.00
C GLY A 848 -0.99 -47.70 -32.89
N LYS A 849 -0.28 -47.95 -31.80
CA LYS A 849 -0.72 -48.80 -30.72
C LYS A 849 -0.73 -48.10 -29.36
N LEU A 850 -1.73 -48.43 -28.56
CA LEU A 850 -1.77 -48.06 -27.13
C LEU A 850 -1.44 -49.31 -26.29
N ALA A 851 -0.39 -49.26 -25.48
CA ALA A 851 0.01 -50.34 -24.62
C ALA A 851 -0.28 -50.04 -23.14
N ARG A 852 -0.59 -51.04 -22.32
CA ARG A 852 -0.74 -50.92 -20.86
C ARG A 852 0.60 -51.07 -20.15
N ASN A 853 1.54 -50.22 -20.51
CA ASN A 853 2.84 -50.15 -19.88
C ASN A 853 3.33 -48.69 -19.85
N TYR A 854 4.54 -48.49 -19.31
CA TYR A 854 5.09 -47.11 -19.25
C TYR A 854 5.38 -46.52 -20.63
N GLY A 855 5.34 -47.29 -21.71
CA GLY A 855 5.68 -46.78 -23.05
C GLY A 855 7.06 -46.15 -23.12
N PRO A 856 7.32 -45.35 -24.15
CA PRO A 856 8.57 -44.60 -24.28
C PRO A 856 8.55 -43.39 -23.36
N VAL A 857 9.04 -43.60 -22.13
CA VAL A 857 9.29 -42.54 -21.16
C VAL A 857 10.79 -42.42 -20.93
N PHE A 858 11.25 -41.29 -20.54
CA PHE A 858 12.61 -41.15 -20.03
C PHE A 858 12.80 -41.97 -18.78
N ALA A 859 14.03 -42.45 -18.52
CA ALA A 859 14.34 -43.35 -17.41
C ALA A 859 13.91 -42.72 -16.06
N ASN A 860 13.67 -43.60 -15.05
CA ASN A 860 13.30 -43.16 -13.71
C ASN A 860 14.31 -42.13 -13.16
N GLY A 861 13.81 -41.03 -12.63
CA GLY A 861 14.60 -39.90 -12.17
C GLY A 861 14.89 -38.86 -13.24
N VAL A 862 14.57 -39.12 -14.49
CA VAL A 862 14.65 -38.14 -15.58
C VAL A 862 13.27 -37.60 -15.83
N VAL A 863 13.07 -36.35 -15.44
CA VAL A 863 11.75 -35.70 -15.41
C VAL A 863 11.53 -34.69 -16.54
N ASN A 864 12.54 -34.47 -17.36
CA ASN A 864 12.50 -33.61 -18.53
C ASN A 864 13.25 -34.25 -19.69
N GLY A 865 12.94 -33.84 -20.91
CA GLY A 865 13.54 -34.31 -22.13
C GLY A 865 12.84 -33.75 -23.35
N ALA A 866 13.18 -34.18 -24.53
CA ALA A 866 12.54 -33.74 -25.74
C ALA A 866 12.41 -34.85 -26.78
N TYR A 867 11.29 -34.85 -27.51
CA TYR A 867 11.11 -35.60 -28.75
C TYR A 867 11.13 -34.63 -29.93
N LYS A 868 11.75 -35.03 -31.04
CA LYS A 868 11.81 -34.23 -32.26
C LYS A 868 11.36 -35.06 -33.44
N LEU A 869 10.38 -34.57 -34.18
CA LEU A 869 9.83 -35.18 -35.39
C LEU A 869 10.28 -34.42 -36.62
N ASP A 870 10.86 -35.09 -37.61
CA ASP A 870 11.11 -34.56 -38.93
C ASP A 870 9.99 -35.03 -39.88
N LEU A 871 9.20 -34.12 -40.43
CA LEU A 871 8.13 -34.40 -41.36
C LEU A 871 8.62 -34.51 -42.80
N GLY A 872 9.96 -34.49 -43.05
CA GLY A 872 10.60 -34.58 -44.35
C GLY A 872 10.55 -33.28 -45.16
N ALA A 873 9.47 -32.53 -45.06
CA ALA A 873 9.26 -31.24 -45.67
C ALA A 873 8.36 -30.37 -44.82
N ALA A 874 8.33 -29.06 -45.05
CA ALA A 874 7.40 -28.17 -44.37
C ALA A 874 5.96 -28.52 -44.74
N LYS A 875 5.11 -28.77 -43.76
CA LYS A 875 3.71 -29.17 -43.86
C LYS A 875 2.81 -28.22 -43.08
N SER A 876 1.60 -28.00 -43.62
CA SER A 876 0.55 -27.29 -42.92
C SER A 876 -0.09 -28.23 -41.88
N ILE A 877 0.11 -27.96 -40.61
CA ILE A 877 -0.31 -28.83 -39.49
C ILE A 877 -1.73 -28.43 -39.09
N ALA A 878 -2.70 -29.31 -39.25
CA ALA A 878 -4.09 -29.08 -38.83
C ALA A 878 -4.30 -29.43 -37.34
N GLU A 879 -3.70 -30.55 -36.89
CA GLU A 879 -3.91 -31.06 -35.54
C GLU A 879 -2.71 -31.88 -35.11
N VAL A 880 -2.45 -31.83 -33.79
CA VAL A 880 -1.49 -32.71 -33.12
C VAL A 880 -2.20 -33.43 -32.00
N ARG A 881 -2.10 -34.78 -31.98
CA ARG A 881 -2.66 -35.62 -30.94
C ARG A 881 -1.57 -36.31 -30.15
N THR A 882 -1.74 -36.41 -28.85
CA THR A 882 -0.86 -37.19 -27.96
C THR A 882 -1.67 -38.06 -27.03
N PHE A 883 -1.16 -39.26 -26.80
CA PHE A 883 -1.80 -40.27 -25.93
C PHE A 883 -0.83 -40.68 -24.84
N SER A 884 -1.32 -40.82 -23.61
CA SER A 884 -0.52 -41.26 -22.47
C SER A 884 -1.28 -42.28 -21.65
N TYR A 885 -0.51 -43.16 -20.95
CA TYR A 885 -1.02 -44.19 -20.06
C TYR A 885 -0.89 -43.75 -18.60
N ASN A 886 -1.98 -43.81 -17.86
CA ASN A 886 -2.08 -43.29 -16.50
C ASN A 886 -2.03 -44.42 -15.45
N GLN A 887 -0.95 -45.19 -15.44
CA GLN A 887 -0.79 -46.23 -14.48
C GLN A 887 -0.81 -45.67 -13.04
N ASN A 888 -1.69 -46.25 -12.20
CA ASN A 888 -1.84 -45.86 -10.80
C ASN A 888 -2.01 -44.35 -10.60
N ASN A 889 -2.58 -43.63 -11.57
CA ASN A 889 -2.82 -42.22 -11.56
C ASN A 889 -1.55 -41.34 -11.47
N ASN A 890 -0.41 -41.78 -11.95
CA ASN A 890 0.87 -41.09 -11.82
C ASN A 890 1.71 -40.99 -13.09
N ARG A 891 1.22 -41.42 -14.25
CA ARG A 891 1.97 -41.41 -15.53
C ARG A 891 1.19 -40.84 -16.71
N GLY A 892 -0.11 -40.52 -16.54
CA GLY A 892 -0.97 -40.07 -17.59
C GLY A 892 -0.95 -38.55 -17.78
N ARG A 893 -0.47 -37.79 -16.82
CA ARG A 893 -0.40 -36.35 -16.88
C ARG A 893 0.61 -35.93 -17.94
N GLN A 894 0.15 -35.07 -18.87
CA GLN A 894 0.99 -34.57 -19.94
C GLN A 894 1.38 -33.12 -19.63
N ARG A 895 2.64 -32.83 -19.66
CA ARG A 895 3.18 -31.48 -19.48
C ARG A 895 4.33 -31.25 -20.44
N PHE A 896 4.10 -30.43 -21.46
CA PHE A 896 5.11 -30.12 -22.47
C PHE A 896 4.83 -28.81 -23.19
N VAL A 897 5.87 -28.25 -23.79
CA VAL A 897 5.72 -27.18 -24.78
C VAL A 897 5.97 -27.76 -26.16
N LEU A 898 5.00 -27.56 -27.06
CA LEU A 898 5.12 -27.92 -28.46
C LEU A 898 5.72 -26.75 -29.25
N TYR A 899 6.81 -27.01 -29.95
CA TYR A 899 7.47 -26.04 -30.83
C TYR A 899 7.46 -26.51 -32.27
N GLY A 900 7.38 -25.58 -33.20
CA GLY A 900 7.53 -25.82 -34.64
C GLY A 900 8.72 -25.09 -35.24
N SER A 901 9.33 -25.71 -36.27
CA SER A 901 10.39 -25.05 -37.06
C SER A 901 10.19 -25.38 -38.55
N SER A 902 10.39 -24.38 -39.42
CA SER A 902 10.34 -24.53 -40.89
C SER A 902 11.73 -24.68 -41.51
N ALA A 903 12.78 -24.85 -40.69
CA ALA A 903 14.15 -25.00 -41.17
C ALA A 903 14.27 -26.16 -42.18
N THR A 904 15.04 -25.95 -43.23
CA THR A 904 15.27 -26.96 -44.31
C THR A 904 16.25 -28.06 -43.87
N SER A 905 17.07 -27.79 -42.86
CA SER A 905 17.99 -28.73 -42.17
C SER A 905 17.62 -28.91 -40.71
N ASP A 906 18.21 -29.86 -40.02
CA ASP A 906 17.96 -30.05 -38.58
C ASP A 906 18.25 -28.77 -37.80
N PRO A 907 17.24 -28.19 -37.12
CA PRO A 907 17.41 -26.94 -36.37
C PRO A 907 18.08 -27.13 -35.00
N GLY A 908 18.52 -28.35 -34.63
CA GLY A 908 19.06 -28.67 -33.32
C GLY A 908 17.98 -28.84 -32.23
N TRP A 909 18.40 -28.74 -30.98
CA TRP A 909 17.55 -29.01 -29.81
C TRP A 909 17.25 -27.78 -28.97
N ASN A 910 17.90 -26.64 -29.28
CA ASN A 910 17.71 -25.42 -28.48
C ASN A 910 16.40 -24.70 -28.85
N ALA A 911 15.29 -25.17 -28.30
CA ALA A 911 13.97 -24.57 -28.52
C ALA A 911 13.86 -23.14 -28.00
N ALA A 912 14.83 -22.65 -27.21
CA ALA A 912 14.89 -21.26 -26.77
C ALA A 912 15.34 -20.30 -27.90
N ASP A 913 15.95 -20.80 -28.97
CA ASP A 913 16.32 -19.98 -30.13
C ASP A 913 15.09 -19.62 -30.98
N ARG A 914 14.53 -18.47 -30.72
CA ARG A 914 13.31 -17.95 -31.37
C ARG A 914 13.48 -17.60 -32.83
N ARG A 915 14.68 -17.61 -33.35
CA ARG A 915 14.95 -17.46 -34.81
C ARG A 915 14.63 -18.75 -35.56
N LEU A 916 14.77 -19.89 -34.90
CA LEU A 916 14.58 -21.22 -35.46
C LEU A 916 13.26 -21.86 -35.03
N PHE A 917 12.76 -21.56 -33.83
CA PHE A 917 11.61 -22.23 -33.23
C PHE A 917 10.51 -21.24 -32.84
N THR A 918 9.28 -21.61 -33.16
CA THR A 918 8.07 -20.91 -32.72
C THR A 918 7.32 -21.79 -31.73
N PRO A 919 7.00 -21.32 -30.52
CA PRO A 919 6.11 -22.05 -29.61
C PRO A 919 4.70 -22.10 -30.22
N ILE A 920 4.14 -23.30 -30.30
CA ILE A 920 2.79 -23.54 -30.82
C ILE A 920 1.79 -23.59 -29.67
N PHE A 921 2.09 -24.42 -28.64
CA PHE A 921 1.19 -24.64 -27.52
C PHE A 921 1.95 -25.09 -26.26
N ASP A 922 1.51 -24.64 -25.08
CA ASP A 922 1.98 -25.07 -23.77
C ASP A 922 0.85 -25.89 -23.12
N LEU A 923 1.06 -27.19 -22.98
CA LEU A 923 0.06 -28.12 -22.46
C LEU A 923 0.38 -28.54 -21.02
N ASP A 924 -0.65 -28.55 -20.18
CA ASP A 924 -0.60 -29.10 -18.83
C ASP A 924 -1.94 -29.76 -18.47
N THR A 925 -1.93 -31.04 -18.20
CA THR A 925 -3.12 -31.83 -17.85
C THR A 925 -3.10 -32.29 -16.39
N ARG A 926 -2.59 -31.49 -15.46
CA ARG A 926 -2.46 -31.85 -14.04
C ARG A 926 -3.76 -32.23 -13.33
N LYS A 927 -4.89 -31.76 -13.82
CA LYS A 927 -6.24 -32.07 -13.32
C LYS A 927 -6.79 -33.42 -13.83
N THR A 928 -5.93 -34.29 -14.34
CA THR A 928 -6.33 -35.59 -14.87
C THR A 928 -7.11 -36.42 -13.82
N PRO A 929 -8.36 -36.82 -14.09
CA PRO A 929 -9.09 -37.76 -13.25
C PRO A 929 -8.42 -39.14 -13.27
N PRO A 930 -8.74 -40.07 -12.35
CA PRO A 930 -8.14 -41.37 -12.27
C PRO A 930 -8.69 -42.28 -13.42
N THR A 931 -8.30 -41.99 -14.65
CA THR A 931 -8.60 -42.77 -15.85
C THR A 931 -7.35 -43.48 -16.35
N GLU A 932 -7.51 -44.58 -17.07
CA GLU A 932 -6.37 -45.37 -17.52
C GLU A 932 -5.57 -44.70 -18.65
N PHE A 933 -6.22 -43.91 -19.52
CA PHE A 933 -5.58 -43.23 -20.63
C PHE A 933 -6.01 -41.76 -20.69
N VAL A 934 -5.11 -40.92 -21.16
CA VAL A 934 -5.38 -39.51 -21.45
C VAL A 934 -5.00 -39.24 -22.90
N ALA A 935 -5.94 -38.72 -23.67
CA ALA A 935 -5.76 -38.29 -25.04
C ALA A 935 -5.89 -36.76 -25.14
N THR A 936 -5.00 -36.12 -25.87
CA THR A 936 -5.09 -34.67 -26.15
C THR A 936 -5.12 -34.40 -27.63
N SER A 937 -5.90 -33.42 -28.04
CA SER A 937 -6.00 -32.91 -29.42
C SER A 937 -5.74 -31.41 -29.40
N ILE A 938 -4.64 -30.97 -29.98
CA ILE A 938 -4.23 -29.57 -30.07
C ILE A 938 -4.61 -29.08 -31.47
N ARG A 939 -5.47 -28.09 -31.56
CA ARG A 939 -5.96 -27.49 -32.80
C ARG A 939 -5.96 -25.97 -32.73
N GLN A 940 -6.01 -25.31 -33.90
CA GLN A 940 -6.26 -23.90 -34.03
C GLN A 940 -7.77 -23.63 -34.11
N SER A 941 -8.26 -22.56 -33.51
CA SER A 941 -9.65 -22.12 -33.70
C SER A 941 -9.87 -21.67 -35.19
N GLY A 942 -11.11 -21.80 -35.68
CA GLY A 942 -11.47 -21.36 -37.01
C GLY A 942 -10.88 -22.18 -38.17
N GLU A 943 -10.54 -23.45 -37.94
CA GLU A 943 -9.97 -24.37 -38.95
C GLU A 943 -8.63 -23.92 -39.58
N GLN A 944 -7.96 -22.96 -38.96
CA GLN A 944 -6.65 -22.52 -39.39
C GLN A 944 -5.58 -23.57 -38.97
N PRO A 945 -4.48 -23.71 -39.72
CA PRO A 945 -3.40 -24.60 -39.30
C PRO A 945 -2.66 -24.05 -38.10
N LEU A 946 -2.14 -24.94 -37.24
CA LEU A 946 -1.21 -24.62 -36.14
C LEU A 946 0.09 -23.96 -36.62
N GLY A 947 0.35 -24.03 -37.91
CA GLY A 947 1.47 -23.42 -38.60
C GLY A 947 2.00 -24.31 -39.72
N ILE A 948 3.01 -23.81 -40.44
CA ILE A 948 3.71 -24.55 -41.53
C ILE A 948 5.10 -24.92 -40.97
N HIS A 949 5.30 -26.20 -40.68
CA HIS A 949 6.52 -26.67 -40.02
C HIS A 949 7.05 -27.94 -40.69
N ARG A 950 8.36 -28.08 -40.75
CA ARG A 950 9.01 -29.36 -41.07
C ARG A 950 9.35 -30.12 -39.78
N TRP A 951 9.74 -29.40 -38.73
CA TRP A 951 10.17 -30.00 -37.45
C TRP A 951 9.21 -29.64 -36.35
N LEU A 952 8.87 -30.63 -35.53
CA LEU A 952 8.10 -30.47 -34.32
C LEU A 952 8.92 -30.96 -33.13
N ILE A 953 8.96 -30.18 -32.05
CA ILE A 953 9.63 -30.57 -30.79
C ILE A 953 8.63 -30.57 -29.65
N TRP A 954 8.54 -31.66 -28.94
CA TRP A 954 7.93 -31.77 -27.62
C TRP A 954 9.02 -31.55 -26.57
N ALA A 955 9.03 -30.43 -25.87
CA ALA A 955 9.85 -30.19 -24.70
C ALA A 955 9.06 -30.60 -23.45
N VAL A 956 9.31 -31.82 -22.98
CA VAL A 956 8.61 -32.39 -21.83
C VAL A 956 9.16 -31.80 -20.55
N THR A 957 8.29 -31.51 -19.59
CA THR A 957 8.66 -31.00 -18.26
C THR A 957 8.01 -31.88 -17.18
N PRO A 958 8.49 -31.83 -15.91
CA PRO A 958 7.86 -32.63 -14.83
C PRO A 958 6.38 -32.28 -14.70
N ALA A 959 5.54 -33.30 -14.50
CA ALA A 959 4.12 -33.12 -14.27
C ALA A 959 3.77 -32.73 -12.83
N THR A 960 4.75 -32.80 -11.91
CA THR A 960 4.62 -32.31 -10.53
C THR A 960 5.81 -31.44 -10.17
N ASP A 961 5.62 -30.52 -9.22
CA ASP A 961 6.68 -29.63 -8.75
C ASP A 961 7.60 -30.27 -7.70
N ASN A 962 7.36 -31.53 -7.34
CA ASN A 962 8.18 -32.31 -6.40
C ASN A 962 9.46 -32.83 -7.06
N ALA A 963 10.56 -32.85 -6.31
CA ALA A 963 11.87 -33.29 -6.78
C ALA A 963 11.92 -34.77 -7.28
N GLY A 964 10.89 -35.56 -7.00
CA GLY A 964 10.70 -36.92 -7.51
C GLY A 964 9.72 -36.99 -8.68
N GLY A 965 9.63 -35.92 -9.48
CA GLY A 965 8.64 -35.65 -10.52
C GLY A 965 8.17 -36.86 -11.31
N GLU A 966 6.85 -36.91 -11.54
CA GLU A 966 6.22 -37.93 -12.37
C GLU A 966 6.54 -37.67 -13.83
N ASN A 967 6.95 -38.76 -14.53
CA ASN A 967 7.16 -38.72 -15.99
C ASN A 967 5.85 -39.02 -16.71
N THR A 968 5.65 -38.40 -17.87
CA THR A 968 4.51 -38.78 -18.74
C THR A 968 4.83 -40.06 -19.50
N ALA A 969 3.95 -41.07 -19.38
CA ALA A 969 4.04 -42.27 -20.20
C ALA A 969 3.36 -42.07 -21.56
N PHE A 970 4.02 -41.39 -22.50
CA PHE A 970 3.50 -41.25 -23.85
C PHE A 970 3.43 -42.57 -24.56
N GLN A 971 2.31 -42.79 -25.26
CA GLN A 971 2.05 -44.03 -26.00
C GLN A 971 2.05 -43.80 -27.51
N GLU A 972 1.51 -42.67 -27.98
CA GLU A 972 1.36 -42.37 -29.38
C GLU A 972 1.34 -40.86 -29.60
N ILE A 973 1.95 -40.39 -30.73
CA ILE A 973 1.91 -39.03 -31.21
C ILE A 973 1.43 -39.07 -32.66
N GLN A 974 0.34 -38.37 -33.00
CA GLN A 974 -0.21 -38.29 -34.31
C GLN A 974 -0.20 -36.85 -34.85
N ILE A 975 0.25 -36.68 -36.07
CA ILE A 975 0.26 -35.42 -36.81
C ILE A 975 -0.78 -35.50 -37.92
N ILE A 976 -1.71 -34.56 -37.94
CA ILE A 976 -2.71 -34.41 -38.98
C ILE A 976 -2.37 -33.15 -39.79
N VAL A 977 -2.20 -33.29 -41.08
CA VAL A 977 -1.92 -32.15 -41.97
C VAL A 977 -3.19 -31.69 -42.67
N SER A 978 -3.26 -30.40 -42.97
CA SER A 978 -4.35 -29.84 -43.75
C SER A 978 -4.32 -30.43 -45.15
N PRO A 979 -5.50 -30.68 -45.80
CA PRO A 979 -5.55 -31.04 -47.22
C PRO A 979 -4.78 -30.04 -48.06
N ALA A 980 -4.02 -30.51 -49.04
CA ALA A 980 -3.43 -29.59 -50.00
C ALA A 980 -4.55 -28.85 -50.72
N LYS A 981 -4.58 -27.51 -50.56
CA LYS A 981 -5.50 -26.67 -51.33
C LYS A 981 -5.09 -26.64 -52.78
#